data_b943cf98ec79331c42228b94b081b9b6
#
_entry.id   b943cf98ec79331c42228b94b081b9b6
#
_cell.length_a   1.000
_cell.length_b   1.000
_cell.length_c   1.000
_cell.angle_alpha   90.00
_cell.angle_beta   90.00
_cell.angle_gamma   90.00
#
_symmetry.space_group_name_H-M   'P 1'
#
loop_
_entity.id
_entity.type
_entity.pdbx_description
1 polymer ?
#
loop_
_entity_poly.entity_id
_entity_poly.type
_entity_poly.pdbx_seq_one_letter_code
_entity_poly.pdbx_strand_id
1 'polypeptide(L)'
;MKKICLSVCAIGLLASNAISQNVELDSSIVSASGFAQDIKEAPATINVISKKELQSKPYRDIAEAIADIPGVDLYASKGKTGSYNITMRGITGYTLVLIDGRRQGIGGEVGPNGFNEISNSFLPPISSIERIEVIKGPMSTLYGSEALGGVVNIITKKVSDKWETSVSLDALLNENKDWGNTYGASIYSSGPLMNDKLGLTLRFREFYRQQSNVEFTNGSGQRVPGDQAQSPTKANNFNIGTRISYLANDYNTFIFDIDFSRNHYDNKQGQLGTITKPGDKGSLIGGYTDIMEVDKFVTYLSHEGVYENFSITSGLQYNRVSNDGREVVGQATQPFLGENRDIVAEDIILDTKSVIPLGQNHILSAGGEYRLEKMQDKIANPTNFDQYLLAIFAEDEYSIKDNLRLTFGARYNHHEIFGNNVSPRAYVVYNPTDELTLKGGVSTGFRTPYANRLINGTYNYSGQGRFPIYGNPDLKEETSLNYEIAAIYNNDLFYVSATGFLTNFKDKISTQRYNKNETIPGIGACEAARCSRAINHGKVEYKGVEFGAGISPLDNLNVNFAYTYLDTEVKEAQDKTAIGKPEQNSLKHNIMLKTEYSFYNKFTPWIKGEWQIDRYMGDTNINREYYKDIFLASMGVRYDINKQWSINAAIYNLFDKSFTNSWESYQNSGTTTWVNTYNRIEEGRRMYISINGSF
;
A
#
# COMPACT_ATOMS: atom_id res chain seq x y z
N MET A 1 40.11 2.96 -5.15
CA MET A 1 40.00 3.93 -6.25
C MET A 1 40.36 3.24 -7.55
N LYS A 2 39.38 2.75 -8.28
CA LYS A 2 39.55 2.34 -9.69
C LYS A 2 38.46 3.04 -10.49
N LYS A 3 38.91 3.85 -11.45
CA LYS A 3 38.09 4.64 -12.38
C LYS A 3 37.30 3.71 -13.28
N ILE A 4 35.97 3.82 -13.26
CA ILE A 4 35.10 3.25 -14.29
C ILE A 4 34.92 4.34 -15.34
N CYS A 5 35.48 4.15 -16.52
CA CYS A 5 35.24 4.98 -17.70
C CYS A 5 33.84 4.68 -18.23
N LEU A 6 32.94 5.67 -18.19
CA LEU A 6 31.70 5.67 -18.98
C LEU A 6 32.06 6.03 -20.43
N SER A 7 31.99 5.05 -21.30
CA SER A 7 31.97 5.31 -22.76
C SER A 7 30.53 5.67 -23.15
N VAL A 8 30.30 6.95 -23.40
CA VAL A 8 29.07 7.44 -24.02
C VAL A 8 29.16 7.19 -25.51
N CYS A 9 28.39 6.23 -26.01
CA CYS A 9 28.16 6.08 -27.45
C CYS A 9 27.24 7.17 -27.94
N ALA A 10 27.81 8.10 -28.74
CA ALA A 10 27.04 9.06 -29.52
C ALA A 10 26.29 8.33 -30.64
N ILE A 11 24.96 8.29 -30.55
CA ILE A 11 24.07 7.85 -31.64
C ILE A 11 23.71 9.09 -32.43
N GLY A 12 24.16 9.08 -33.70
CA GLY A 12 23.89 10.17 -34.64
C GLY A 12 22.41 10.34 -34.97
N LEU A 13 21.96 11.59 -34.95
CA LEU A 13 20.64 12.04 -35.38
C LEU A 13 20.43 11.75 -36.88
N LEU A 14 19.51 10.84 -37.20
CA LEU A 14 18.80 10.83 -38.46
C LEU A 14 17.39 11.36 -38.23
N ALA A 15 17.20 12.63 -38.59
CA ALA A 15 15.88 13.25 -38.62
C ALA A 15 15.07 12.67 -39.78
N SER A 16 14.07 11.88 -39.49
CA SER A 16 12.97 11.56 -40.41
C SER A 16 11.68 12.02 -39.76
N ASN A 17 10.85 12.76 -40.51
CA ASN A 17 9.55 13.25 -40.11
C ASN A 17 8.65 12.12 -39.62
N ALA A 18 8.56 11.93 -38.31
CA ALA A 18 7.64 11.02 -37.67
C ALA A 18 6.47 11.84 -37.10
N ILE A 19 5.26 11.44 -37.44
CA ILE A 19 4.04 11.94 -36.81
C ILE A 19 4.03 11.33 -35.40
N SER A 20 4.26 12.15 -34.40
CA SER A 20 4.27 11.79 -32.99
C SER A 20 2.89 11.27 -32.57
N GLN A 21 2.84 10.04 -32.07
CA GLN A 21 1.76 9.67 -31.14
C GLN A 21 2.14 10.23 -29.78
N ASN A 22 1.38 11.23 -29.32
CA ASN A 22 1.53 11.76 -27.97
C ASN A 22 1.65 10.64 -26.95
N VAL A 23 2.59 10.76 -26.02
CA VAL A 23 2.51 10.05 -24.75
C VAL A 23 1.34 10.71 -24.01
N GLU A 24 0.11 10.28 -24.33
CA GLU A 24 -1.07 10.63 -23.54
C GLU A 24 -0.87 10.02 -22.15
N LEU A 25 -0.36 10.84 -21.23
CA LEU A 25 -0.75 10.72 -19.84
C LEU A 25 -2.26 10.86 -19.85
N ASP A 26 -2.95 9.81 -19.39
CA ASP A 26 -4.39 9.89 -19.11
C ASP A 26 -4.57 11.08 -18.17
N SER A 27 -4.93 12.24 -18.72
CA SER A 27 -4.67 13.53 -18.10
C SER A 27 -5.66 13.83 -16.98
N SER A 28 -6.76 13.09 -16.91
CA SER A 28 -7.81 13.34 -15.93
C SER A 28 -7.64 12.50 -14.67
N ILE A 29 -7.52 13.17 -13.53
CA ILE A 29 -7.45 12.57 -12.19
C ILE A 29 -8.55 13.13 -11.31
N VAL A 30 -8.91 12.38 -10.26
CA VAL A 30 -9.98 12.76 -9.31
C VAL A 30 -9.46 12.90 -7.88
N SER A 31 -8.37 12.21 -7.54
CA SER A 31 -7.98 12.01 -6.14
C SER A 31 -7.38 13.24 -5.46
N ALA A 32 -6.87 14.22 -6.20
CA ALA A 32 -6.17 15.36 -5.60
C ALA A 32 -7.08 16.50 -5.12
N SER A 33 -8.24 16.66 -5.74
CA SER A 33 -9.20 17.76 -5.46
C SER A 33 -10.62 17.24 -5.26
N GLY A 34 -10.82 15.93 -5.49
CA GLY A 34 -12.13 15.31 -5.36
C GLY A 34 -13.06 15.53 -6.55
N PHE A 35 -12.60 16.12 -7.62
CA PHE A 35 -13.28 16.25 -8.91
C PHE A 35 -12.29 16.00 -10.06
N ALA A 36 -12.83 15.71 -11.25
CA ALA A 36 -12.01 15.41 -12.42
C ALA A 36 -11.28 16.66 -12.93
N GLN A 37 -9.95 16.61 -13.01
CA GLN A 37 -9.11 17.68 -13.52
C GLN A 37 -7.85 17.14 -14.19
N ASP A 38 -7.13 17.98 -14.94
CA ASP A 38 -5.85 17.61 -15.53
C ASP A 38 -4.79 17.41 -14.43
N ILE A 39 -3.92 16.40 -14.58
CA ILE A 39 -2.81 16.13 -13.67
C ILE A 39 -1.87 17.34 -13.52
N LYS A 40 -1.73 18.18 -14.57
CA LYS A 40 -0.94 19.42 -14.53
C LYS A 40 -1.54 20.45 -13.58
N GLU A 41 -2.85 20.46 -13.42
CA GLU A 41 -3.60 21.41 -12.60
C GLU A 41 -3.74 20.99 -11.15
N ALA A 42 -3.59 19.71 -10.89
CA ALA A 42 -3.82 19.11 -9.58
C ALA A 42 -2.88 19.65 -8.51
N PRO A 43 -3.41 20.05 -7.34
CA PRO A 43 -2.63 20.59 -6.22
C PRO A 43 -1.93 19.50 -5.41
N ALA A 44 -1.19 18.60 -6.05
CA ALA A 44 -0.38 17.54 -5.43
C ALA A 44 0.62 16.96 -6.44
N THR A 45 1.62 16.22 -5.94
CA THR A 45 2.45 15.34 -6.77
C THR A 45 1.75 14.00 -6.94
N ILE A 46 1.29 13.72 -8.15
CA ILE A 46 0.49 12.54 -8.49
C ILE A 46 1.17 11.75 -9.59
N ASN A 47 1.13 10.44 -9.48
CA ASN A 47 1.45 9.51 -10.55
C ASN A 47 0.20 8.70 -10.90
N VAL A 48 0.01 8.46 -12.19
CA VAL A 48 -1.09 7.65 -12.72
C VAL A 48 -0.52 6.44 -13.41
N ILE A 49 -1.04 5.26 -13.07
CA ILE A 49 -0.76 4.01 -13.78
C ILE A 49 -1.98 3.73 -14.66
N SER A 50 -1.79 3.81 -15.95
CA SER A 50 -2.86 3.62 -16.92
C SER A 50 -3.27 2.15 -17.06
N LYS A 51 -4.48 1.92 -17.58
CA LYS A 51 -4.97 0.58 -17.95
C LYS A 51 -3.99 -0.16 -18.87
N LYS A 52 -3.40 0.52 -19.84
CA LYS A 52 -2.41 -0.07 -20.77
C LYS A 52 -1.19 -0.57 -20.00
N GLU A 53 -0.70 0.20 -19.06
CA GLU A 53 0.44 -0.18 -18.22
C GLU A 53 0.07 -1.35 -17.29
N LEU A 54 -1.10 -1.31 -16.64
CA LEU A 54 -1.60 -2.40 -15.81
C LEU A 54 -1.74 -3.72 -16.57
N GLN A 55 -2.12 -3.68 -17.84
CA GLN A 55 -2.25 -4.86 -18.69
C GLN A 55 -0.93 -5.37 -19.26
N SER A 56 0.14 -4.56 -19.23
CA SER A 56 1.44 -4.91 -19.79
C SER A 56 2.27 -5.83 -18.90
N LYS A 57 1.96 -5.91 -17.61
CA LYS A 57 2.71 -6.65 -16.60
C LYS A 57 1.78 -7.48 -15.71
N PRO A 58 2.29 -8.57 -15.12
CA PRO A 58 1.60 -9.25 -14.03
C PRO A 58 1.78 -8.49 -12.73
N TYR A 59 0.74 -8.48 -11.93
CA TYR A 59 0.78 -7.95 -10.58
C TYR A 59 0.12 -8.93 -9.62
N ARG A 60 0.83 -9.32 -8.56
CA ARG A 60 0.29 -10.18 -7.50
C ARG A 60 -0.66 -9.39 -6.61
N ASP A 61 -0.26 -8.16 -6.30
CA ASP A 61 -0.99 -7.23 -5.45
C ASP A 61 -0.80 -5.78 -5.92
N ILE A 62 -1.46 -4.84 -5.22
CA ILE A 62 -1.37 -3.41 -5.55
C ILE A 62 0.02 -2.85 -5.31
N ALA A 63 0.74 -3.38 -4.32
CA ALA A 63 2.07 -2.90 -4.01
C ALA A 63 3.01 -3.09 -5.22
N GLU A 64 2.94 -4.26 -5.88
CA GLU A 64 3.71 -4.50 -7.11
C GLU A 64 3.29 -3.56 -8.25
N ALA A 65 2.01 -3.21 -8.34
CA ALA A 65 1.53 -2.33 -9.40
C ALA A 65 2.13 -0.92 -9.31
N ILE A 66 2.34 -0.42 -8.09
CA ILE A 66 2.86 0.93 -7.85
C ILE A 66 4.39 0.99 -7.61
N ALA A 67 5.07 -0.15 -7.63
CA ALA A 67 6.50 -0.26 -7.30
C ALA A 67 7.44 0.57 -8.17
N ASP A 68 7.04 0.86 -9.40
CA ASP A 68 7.86 1.58 -10.38
C ASP A 68 7.76 3.11 -10.21
N ILE A 69 6.93 3.60 -9.29
CA ILE A 69 6.73 5.03 -9.05
C ILE A 69 7.87 5.59 -8.18
N PRO A 70 8.52 6.72 -8.55
CA PRO A 70 9.48 7.39 -7.67
C PRO A 70 8.86 7.71 -6.30
N GLY A 71 9.60 7.48 -5.21
CA GLY A 71 9.12 7.68 -3.84
C GLY A 71 8.34 6.51 -3.26
N VAL A 72 8.05 5.47 -4.05
CA VAL A 72 7.45 4.23 -3.57
C VAL A 72 8.53 3.16 -3.40
N ASP A 73 8.52 2.48 -2.27
CA ASP A 73 9.40 1.38 -1.94
C ASP A 73 8.60 0.19 -1.44
N LEU A 74 9.02 -0.99 -1.82
CA LEU A 74 8.43 -2.25 -1.38
C LEU A 74 9.42 -3.06 -0.57
N TYR A 75 8.96 -3.66 0.50
CA TYR A 75 9.69 -4.74 1.12
C TYR A 75 8.74 -5.89 1.48
N ALA A 76 9.22 -7.11 1.30
CA ALA A 76 8.44 -8.29 1.63
C ALA A 76 8.36 -8.44 3.15
N SER A 77 7.17 -8.65 3.68
CA SER A 77 7.03 -9.12 5.03
C SER A 77 7.53 -10.56 5.07
N LYS A 78 8.28 -10.89 6.06
CA LYS A 78 8.89 -12.22 6.38
C LYS A 78 8.30 -13.49 5.69
N GLY A 79 7.70 -13.37 4.51
CA GLY A 79 7.25 -14.47 3.65
C GLY A 79 5.94 -15.16 3.99
N LYS A 80 5.26 -14.87 5.10
CA LYS A 80 4.04 -15.58 5.52
C LYS A 80 2.91 -15.54 4.50
N THR A 81 2.48 -14.34 4.14
CA THR A 81 1.38 -14.11 3.21
C THR A 81 1.85 -14.03 1.76
N GLY A 82 3.12 -13.69 1.53
CA GLY A 82 3.69 -13.39 0.23
C GLY A 82 3.28 -12.02 -0.32
N SER A 83 2.69 -11.16 0.50
CA SER A 83 2.34 -9.78 0.17
C SER A 83 3.47 -8.82 0.52
N TYR A 84 3.46 -7.62 -0.07
CA TYR A 84 4.45 -6.58 0.17
C TYR A 84 3.89 -5.45 1.02
N ASN A 85 4.77 -4.83 1.80
CA ASN A 85 4.48 -3.57 2.47
C ASN A 85 4.71 -2.40 1.52
N ILE A 86 3.79 -1.44 1.52
CA ILE A 86 3.91 -0.18 0.79
C ILE A 86 4.55 0.86 1.71
N THR A 87 5.62 1.46 1.23
CA THR A 87 6.30 2.57 1.87
C THR A 87 6.32 3.75 0.91
N MET A 88 5.79 4.89 1.32
CA MET A 88 5.86 6.12 0.54
C MET A 88 6.78 7.12 1.23
N ARG A 89 7.81 7.60 0.53
CA ARG A 89 8.80 8.55 1.07
C ARG A 89 9.39 8.13 2.42
N GLY A 90 9.59 6.80 2.60
CA GLY A 90 10.11 6.22 3.84
C GLY A 90 9.07 5.98 4.94
N ILE A 91 7.83 6.45 4.78
CA ILE A 91 6.77 6.32 5.77
C ILE A 91 6.00 5.02 5.51
N THR A 92 6.20 4.01 6.35
CA THR A 92 5.64 2.66 6.19
C THR A 92 4.36 2.48 7.00
N GLY A 93 3.31 1.90 6.36
CA GLY A 93 2.04 1.58 7.02
C GLY A 93 1.10 2.79 7.21
N TYR A 94 1.34 3.87 6.49
CA TYR A 94 0.54 5.10 6.52
C TYR A 94 0.05 5.49 5.11
N THR A 95 -0.19 4.49 4.28
CA THR A 95 -0.74 4.67 2.94
C THR A 95 -2.22 4.31 2.97
N LEU A 96 -3.06 5.27 2.65
CA LEU A 96 -4.50 5.04 2.51
C LEU A 96 -4.79 4.42 1.15
N VAL A 97 -5.42 3.25 1.13
CA VAL A 97 -5.88 2.58 -0.08
C VAL A 97 -7.38 2.80 -0.26
N LEU A 98 -7.74 3.27 -1.45
CA LEU A 98 -9.12 3.55 -1.85
C LEU A 98 -9.48 2.75 -3.11
N ILE A 99 -10.76 2.43 -3.26
CA ILE A 99 -11.38 1.99 -4.52
C ILE A 99 -12.53 2.95 -4.82
N ASP A 100 -12.44 3.67 -5.94
CA ASP A 100 -13.38 4.73 -6.32
C ASP A 100 -13.62 5.75 -5.19
N GLY A 101 -12.55 6.16 -4.50
CA GLY A 101 -12.61 7.08 -3.37
C GLY A 101 -13.06 6.49 -2.04
N ARG A 102 -13.41 5.18 -1.98
CA ARG A 102 -13.93 4.48 -0.79
C ARG A 102 -12.80 3.75 -0.05
N ARG A 103 -12.74 3.96 1.26
CA ARG A 103 -11.71 3.35 2.12
C ARG A 103 -11.73 1.83 2.08
N GLN A 104 -10.56 1.24 1.95
CA GLN A 104 -10.36 -0.21 1.99
C GLN A 104 -9.78 -0.70 3.32
N GLY A 105 -9.13 0.17 4.08
CA GLY A 105 -8.73 -0.09 5.45
C GLY A 105 -9.92 -0.06 6.42
N ILE A 106 -9.73 -0.65 7.58
CA ILE A 106 -10.68 -0.63 8.71
C ILE A 106 -9.98 -0.10 9.95
N GLY A 107 -10.73 0.51 10.87
CA GLY A 107 -10.21 1.17 12.08
C GLY A 107 -9.60 0.26 13.14
N GLY A 108 -9.42 -1.04 12.86
CA GLY A 108 -8.86 -2.03 13.78
C GLY A 108 -7.66 -2.79 13.23
N GLU A 109 -6.78 -3.26 14.13
CA GLU A 109 -5.64 -4.10 13.79
C GLU A 109 -6.05 -5.59 13.71
N VAL A 110 -6.64 -6.03 12.58
CA VAL A 110 -7.09 -7.41 12.38
C VAL A 110 -6.00 -8.37 11.90
N GLY A 111 -4.86 -7.85 11.51
CA GLY A 111 -3.72 -8.63 11.02
C GLY A 111 -2.51 -8.64 11.97
N PRO A 112 -2.63 -9.06 13.25
CA PRO A 112 -1.51 -9.02 14.17
C PRO A 112 -0.40 -9.99 13.78
N ASN A 113 0.85 -9.67 14.19
CA ASN A 113 2.01 -10.57 14.09
C ASN A 113 2.39 -11.00 12.66
N GLY A 114 2.47 -10.06 11.72
CA GLY A 114 2.99 -10.29 10.37
C GLY A 114 1.91 -10.53 9.31
N PHE A 115 0.69 -10.05 9.57
CA PHE A 115 -0.42 -10.03 8.62
C PHE A 115 -0.90 -8.61 8.29
N ASN A 116 -0.15 -7.58 8.70
CA ASN A 116 -0.54 -6.17 8.49
C ASN A 116 -0.71 -5.81 7.01
N GLU A 117 0.06 -6.46 6.14
CA GLU A 117 0.00 -6.27 4.69
C GLU A 117 -1.12 -7.05 3.99
N ILE A 118 -1.90 -7.86 4.72
CA ILE A 118 -2.97 -8.67 4.13
C ILE A 118 -4.04 -7.83 3.44
N SER A 119 -4.23 -6.59 3.89
CA SER A 119 -5.14 -5.63 3.24
C SER A 119 -4.78 -5.35 1.78
N ASN A 120 -3.50 -5.49 1.40
CA ASN A 120 -3.02 -5.26 0.04
C ASN A 120 -3.38 -6.40 -0.93
N SER A 121 -3.80 -7.56 -0.42
CA SER A 121 -4.21 -8.71 -1.24
C SER A 121 -5.71 -8.70 -1.63
N PHE A 122 -6.53 -7.82 -1.02
CA PHE A 122 -7.95 -7.69 -1.32
C PHE A 122 -8.20 -6.76 -2.52
N LEU A 123 -7.78 -7.17 -3.70
CA LEU A 123 -7.88 -6.34 -4.90
C LEU A 123 -8.92 -6.86 -5.88
N PRO A 124 -9.64 -5.95 -6.57
CA PRO A 124 -10.46 -6.33 -7.69
C PRO A 124 -9.59 -6.84 -8.86
N PRO A 125 -10.17 -7.59 -9.82
CA PRO A 125 -9.45 -8.00 -11.02
C PRO A 125 -8.85 -6.79 -11.75
N ILE A 126 -7.62 -6.92 -12.24
CA ILE A 126 -6.93 -5.86 -13.02
C ILE A 126 -7.78 -5.43 -14.23
N SER A 127 -8.52 -6.36 -14.84
CA SER A 127 -9.42 -6.09 -15.95
C SER A 127 -10.57 -5.13 -15.60
N SER A 128 -10.92 -4.99 -14.31
CA SER A 128 -11.93 -4.04 -13.82
C SER A 128 -11.37 -2.66 -13.50
N ILE A 129 -10.06 -2.50 -13.50
CA ILE A 129 -9.38 -1.24 -13.16
C ILE A 129 -9.23 -0.38 -14.42
N GLU A 130 -9.60 0.89 -14.32
CA GLU A 130 -9.36 1.89 -15.37
C GLU A 130 -7.98 2.52 -15.22
N ARG A 131 -7.61 2.91 -13.99
CA ARG A 131 -6.30 3.44 -13.63
C ARG A 131 -6.07 3.38 -12.13
N ILE A 132 -4.82 3.56 -11.71
CA ILE A 132 -4.46 3.76 -10.30
C ILE A 132 -3.83 5.14 -10.16
N GLU A 133 -4.37 5.95 -9.26
CA GLU A 133 -3.86 7.27 -8.92
C GLU A 133 -3.09 7.20 -7.60
N VAL A 134 -1.83 7.60 -7.61
CA VAL A 134 -0.94 7.57 -6.44
C VAL A 134 -0.55 8.99 -6.08
N ILE A 135 -1.03 9.47 -4.93
CA ILE A 135 -0.69 10.77 -4.37
C ILE A 135 0.35 10.55 -3.28
N LYS A 136 1.46 11.25 -3.36
CA LYS A 136 2.53 11.19 -2.38
C LYS A 136 2.47 12.36 -1.42
N GLY A 137 2.71 12.10 -0.15
CA GLY A 137 2.56 13.07 0.93
C GLY A 137 1.16 13.14 1.53
N PRO A 138 1.01 13.89 2.63
CA PRO A 138 -0.23 13.94 3.40
C PRO A 138 -1.43 14.51 2.65
N MET A 139 -2.57 13.82 2.75
CA MET A 139 -3.85 14.20 2.11
C MET A 139 -5.02 14.20 3.10
N SER A 140 -4.74 14.43 4.38
CA SER A 140 -5.79 14.35 5.40
C SER A 140 -6.86 15.44 5.30
N THR A 141 -6.62 16.54 4.60
CA THR A 141 -7.64 17.57 4.33
C THR A 141 -8.84 16.99 3.58
N LEU A 142 -8.64 16.17 2.57
CA LEU A 142 -9.72 15.54 1.80
C LEU A 142 -10.13 14.18 2.36
N TYR A 143 -9.16 13.36 2.77
CA TYR A 143 -9.38 11.95 3.09
C TYR A 143 -9.34 11.62 4.58
N GLY A 144 -8.99 12.59 5.45
CA GLY A 144 -8.95 12.37 6.91
C GLY A 144 -7.81 11.47 7.37
N SER A 145 -8.09 10.69 8.43
CA SER A 145 -7.13 9.78 9.05
C SER A 145 -6.52 8.77 8.07
N GLU A 146 -5.28 8.33 8.34
CA GLU A 146 -4.49 7.33 7.60
C GLU A 146 -3.79 7.83 6.32
N ALA A 147 -4.15 9.01 5.80
CA ALA A 147 -3.51 9.60 4.63
C ALA A 147 -2.26 10.43 4.99
N LEU A 148 -1.38 9.89 5.85
CA LEU A 148 -0.15 10.54 6.32
C LEU A 148 1.02 10.41 5.34
N GLY A 149 1.21 9.21 4.79
CA GLY A 149 2.29 8.92 3.84
C GLY A 149 1.88 9.16 2.39
N GLY A 150 0.60 8.97 2.09
CA GLY A 150 0.02 9.14 0.77
C GLY A 150 -1.28 8.38 0.58
N VAL A 151 -1.81 8.47 -0.64
CA VAL A 151 -3.06 7.82 -1.04
C VAL A 151 -2.84 7.02 -2.32
N VAL A 152 -3.35 5.80 -2.35
CA VAL A 152 -3.48 4.98 -3.56
C VAL A 152 -4.96 4.81 -3.85
N ASN A 153 -5.45 5.41 -4.92
CA ASN A 153 -6.85 5.30 -5.32
C ASN A 153 -6.98 4.48 -6.60
N ILE A 154 -7.63 3.35 -6.50
CA ILE A 154 -7.93 2.45 -7.62
C ILE A 154 -9.24 2.93 -8.22
N ILE A 155 -9.19 3.46 -9.43
CA ILE A 155 -10.38 3.86 -10.18
C ILE A 155 -10.84 2.68 -11.03
N THR A 156 -12.07 2.21 -10.77
CA THR A 156 -12.65 1.11 -11.53
C THR A 156 -13.38 1.63 -12.78
N LYS A 157 -13.53 0.75 -13.76
CA LYS A 157 -14.30 1.07 -14.96
C LYS A 157 -15.76 1.37 -14.61
N LYS A 158 -16.32 2.36 -15.26
CA LYS A 158 -17.78 2.59 -15.25
C LYS A 158 -18.49 1.48 -16.02
N VAL A 159 -19.79 1.34 -15.77
CA VAL A 159 -20.59 0.39 -16.56
C VAL A 159 -20.55 0.79 -18.03
N SER A 160 -20.26 -0.18 -18.89
CA SER A 160 -20.16 0.02 -20.34
C SER A 160 -21.57 0.07 -20.97
N ASP A 161 -21.72 0.86 -22.06
CA ASP A 161 -22.95 0.94 -22.84
C ASP A 161 -23.28 -0.36 -23.60
N LYS A 162 -22.29 -1.24 -23.72
CA LYS A 162 -22.40 -2.58 -24.30
C LYS A 162 -21.76 -3.58 -23.37
N TRP A 163 -22.23 -4.83 -23.44
CA TRP A 163 -21.57 -5.89 -22.68
C TRP A 163 -20.12 -6.05 -23.11
N GLU A 164 -19.24 -5.88 -22.15
CA GLU A 164 -17.81 -6.16 -22.24
C GLU A 164 -17.46 -7.26 -21.24
N THR A 165 -16.73 -8.26 -21.68
CA THR A 165 -16.24 -9.33 -20.83
C THR A 165 -14.74 -9.47 -20.99
N SER A 166 -14.02 -9.53 -19.89
CA SER A 166 -12.59 -9.82 -19.87
C SER A 166 -12.30 -11.04 -19.03
N VAL A 167 -11.43 -11.90 -19.53
CA VAL A 167 -10.93 -13.08 -18.81
C VAL A 167 -9.41 -13.05 -18.78
N SER A 168 -8.84 -13.50 -17.68
CA SER A 168 -7.38 -13.66 -17.55
C SER A 168 -7.05 -14.93 -16.82
N LEU A 169 -6.06 -15.66 -17.33
CA LEU A 169 -5.41 -16.78 -16.66
C LEU A 169 -3.93 -16.50 -16.57
N ASP A 170 -3.34 -16.68 -15.40
CA ASP A 170 -1.92 -16.45 -15.19
C ASP A 170 -1.25 -17.54 -14.34
N ALA A 171 0.05 -17.70 -14.54
CA ALA A 171 0.89 -18.57 -13.74
C ALA A 171 2.26 -17.92 -13.48
N LEU A 172 2.75 -18.03 -12.27
CA LEU A 172 4.12 -17.74 -11.88
C LEU A 172 4.81 -19.05 -11.48
N LEU A 173 5.82 -19.43 -12.26
CA LEU A 173 6.53 -20.69 -12.11
C LEU A 173 7.93 -20.41 -11.56
N ASN A 174 8.20 -20.88 -10.35
CA ASN A 174 9.49 -20.71 -9.70
C ASN A 174 10.49 -21.73 -10.21
N GLU A 175 11.71 -21.32 -10.55
CA GLU A 175 12.79 -22.22 -10.94
C GLU A 175 13.17 -23.11 -9.75
N ASN A 176 13.35 -22.51 -8.57
CA ASN A 176 13.42 -23.27 -7.32
C ASN A 176 12.02 -23.67 -6.88
N LYS A 177 11.69 -24.95 -7.03
CA LYS A 177 10.38 -25.53 -6.73
C LYS A 177 10.01 -25.46 -5.26
N ASP A 178 10.98 -25.25 -4.35
CA ASP A 178 10.73 -25.10 -2.93
C ASP A 178 9.89 -23.86 -2.61
N TRP A 179 9.84 -22.90 -3.49
CA TRP A 179 8.97 -21.71 -3.33
C TRP A 179 7.50 -21.97 -3.63
N GLY A 180 7.17 -23.05 -4.34
CA GLY A 180 5.82 -23.31 -4.82
C GLY A 180 5.39 -22.32 -5.93
N ASN A 181 4.63 -22.80 -6.89
CA ASN A 181 4.11 -21.99 -7.98
C ASN A 181 2.84 -21.27 -7.58
N THR A 182 2.48 -20.20 -8.31
CA THR A 182 1.20 -19.51 -8.14
C THR A 182 0.42 -19.51 -9.45
N TYR A 183 -0.90 -19.52 -9.33
CA TYR A 183 -1.84 -19.52 -10.46
C TYR A 183 -2.96 -18.52 -10.16
N GLY A 184 -3.40 -17.82 -11.18
CA GLY A 184 -4.47 -16.84 -11.09
C GLY A 184 -5.51 -17.03 -12.18
N ALA A 185 -6.76 -16.71 -11.84
CA ALA A 185 -7.87 -16.62 -12.78
C ALA A 185 -8.70 -15.41 -12.45
N SER A 186 -9.16 -14.67 -13.45
CA SER A 186 -10.07 -13.57 -13.23
C SER A 186 -11.08 -13.40 -14.36
N ILE A 187 -12.26 -12.92 -13.98
CA ILE A 187 -13.36 -12.59 -14.89
C ILE A 187 -13.90 -11.21 -14.49
N TYR A 188 -14.09 -10.39 -15.47
CA TYR A 188 -14.81 -9.13 -15.38
C TYR A 188 -15.84 -9.08 -16.49
N SER A 189 -17.08 -8.74 -16.16
CA SER A 189 -18.14 -8.55 -17.15
C SER A 189 -19.00 -7.36 -16.74
N SER A 190 -19.25 -6.45 -17.67
CA SER A 190 -20.01 -5.23 -17.40
C SER A 190 -20.85 -4.86 -18.62
N GLY A 191 -22.08 -4.41 -18.39
CA GLY A 191 -22.97 -3.97 -19.45
C GLY A 191 -24.36 -3.59 -18.97
N PRO A 192 -25.23 -3.12 -19.89
CA PRO A 192 -26.58 -2.70 -19.57
C PRO A 192 -27.50 -3.90 -19.32
N LEU A 193 -28.32 -3.83 -18.25
CA LEU A 193 -29.46 -4.73 -18.02
C LEU A 193 -30.76 -4.17 -18.59
N MET A 194 -30.92 -2.85 -18.53
CA MET A 194 -32.01 -2.11 -19.15
C MET A 194 -31.42 -0.92 -19.88
N ASN A 195 -31.84 -0.69 -21.11
CA ASN A 195 -31.32 0.37 -21.96
C ASN A 195 -31.12 1.68 -21.20
N ASP A 196 -29.89 2.11 -21.11
CA ASP A 196 -29.38 3.39 -20.55
C ASP A 196 -29.76 3.70 -19.09
N LYS A 197 -30.50 2.81 -18.39
CA LYS A 197 -30.96 3.07 -17.02
C LYS A 197 -30.37 2.17 -15.95
N LEU A 198 -30.14 0.92 -16.27
CA LEU A 198 -29.67 -0.05 -15.29
C LEU A 198 -28.46 -0.80 -15.84
N GLY A 199 -27.35 -0.68 -15.18
CA GLY A 199 -26.10 -1.37 -15.51
C GLY A 199 -25.69 -2.37 -14.46
N LEU A 200 -25.00 -3.43 -14.89
CA LEU A 200 -24.46 -4.47 -14.02
C LEU A 200 -22.96 -4.66 -14.30
N THR A 201 -22.18 -4.79 -13.23
CA THR A 201 -20.78 -5.23 -13.30
C THR A 201 -20.60 -6.45 -12.40
N LEU A 202 -19.96 -7.47 -12.92
CA LEU A 202 -19.56 -8.68 -12.20
C LEU A 202 -18.04 -8.79 -12.19
N ARG A 203 -17.46 -9.12 -11.04
CA ARG A 203 -16.02 -9.24 -10.82
C ARG A 203 -15.73 -10.55 -10.08
N PHE A 204 -14.75 -11.28 -10.57
CA PHE A 204 -14.22 -12.45 -9.88
C PHE A 204 -12.72 -12.55 -10.10
N ARG A 205 -11.99 -12.86 -9.04
CA ARG A 205 -10.56 -13.19 -9.08
C ARG A 205 -10.29 -14.32 -8.12
N GLU A 206 -9.50 -15.28 -8.54
CA GLU A 206 -8.94 -16.33 -7.72
C GLU A 206 -7.42 -16.35 -7.85
N PHE A 207 -6.74 -16.61 -6.74
CA PHE A 207 -5.30 -16.75 -6.64
C PHE A 207 -4.98 -17.97 -5.80
N TYR A 208 -4.26 -18.91 -6.39
CA TYR A 208 -3.80 -20.12 -5.72
C TYR A 208 -2.28 -20.14 -5.64
N ARG A 209 -1.71 -20.42 -4.46
CA ARG A 209 -0.28 -20.65 -4.26
C ARG A 209 -0.06 -22.03 -3.68
N GLN A 210 0.84 -22.77 -4.32
CA GLN A 210 1.29 -24.07 -3.83
C GLN A 210 2.06 -23.94 -2.51
N GLN A 211 2.15 -25.04 -1.79
CA GLN A 211 2.99 -25.16 -0.60
C GLN A 211 4.44 -24.81 -0.91
N SER A 212 5.07 -24.01 -0.06
CA SER A 212 6.52 -23.79 -0.11
C SER A 212 7.24 -24.62 0.96
N ASN A 213 8.48 -25.01 0.66
CA ASN A 213 9.39 -25.76 1.57
C ASN A 213 10.79 -25.15 1.54
N VAL A 214 10.86 -23.82 1.54
CA VAL A 214 12.12 -23.08 1.39
C VAL A 214 13.01 -23.30 2.59
N GLU A 215 14.25 -23.74 2.35
CA GLU A 215 15.29 -23.79 3.36
C GLU A 215 16.06 -22.47 3.42
N PHE A 216 16.29 -22.02 4.63
CA PHE A 216 17.05 -20.82 4.92
C PHE A 216 18.40 -21.22 5.51
N THR A 217 19.47 -20.66 4.96
CA THR A 217 20.84 -20.97 5.38
C THR A 217 21.66 -19.72 5.62
N ASN A 218 22.70 -19.84 6.47
CA ASN A 218 23.68 -18.77 6.59
C ASN A 218 24.68 -18.80 5.39
N GLY A 219 25.62 -17.87 5.37
CA GLY A 219 26.63 -17.79 4.31
C GLY A 219 27.59 -18.99 4.23
N SER A 220 27.60 -19.87 5.23
CA SER A 220 28.39 -21.11 5.27
C SER A 220 27.54 -22.36 4.94
N GLY A 221 26.28 -22.18 4.55
CA GLY A 221 25.37 -23.28 4.22
C GLY A 221 24.75 -23.99 5.43
N GLN A 222 24.92 -23.47 6.66
CA GLN A 222 24.25 -24.03 7.83
C GLN A 222 22.81 -23.58 7.91
N ARG A 223 21.89 -24.47 8.27
CA ARG A 223 20.46 -24.20 8.36
C ARG A 223 20.14 -23.14 9.44
N VAL A 224 19.30 -22.19 9.09
CA VAL A 224 18.73 -21.22 10.03
C VAL A 224 17.50 -21.87 10.68
N PRO A 225 17.30 -21.76 12.01
CA PRO A 225 16.13 -22.31 12.71
C PRO A 225 14.81 -21.80 12.09
N GLY A 226 13.85 -22.71 11.97
CA GLY A 226 12.58 -22.43 11.31
C GLY A 226 11.68 -21.39 11.99
N ASP A 227 11.91 -21.12 13.28
CA ASP A 227 11.27 -20.03 14.03
C ASP A 227 11.77 -18.64 13.63
N GLN A 228 12.95 -18.56 13.03
CA GLN A 228 13.58 -17.32 12.55
C GLN A 228 13.38 -17.11 11.04
N ALA A 229 13.17 -18.18 10.30
CA ALA A 229 13.05 -18.17 8.85
C ALA A 229 11.67 -18.72 8.44
N GLN A 230 10.91 -17.93 7.71
CA GLN A 230 9.53 -18.24 7.33
C GLN A 230 9.41 -18.33 5.82
N SER A 231 8.75 -19.37 5.33
CA SER A 231 8.42 -19.52 3.91
C SER A 231 6.93 -19.25 3.65
N PRO A 232 6.56 -18.82 2.43
CA PRO A 232 5.17 -18.57 2.08
C PRO A 232 4.28 -19.80 2.29
N THR A 233 3.11 -19.59 2.86
CA THR A 233 2.14 -20.65 3.15
C THR A 233 1.31 -20.95 1.92
N LYS A 234 0.88 -22.21 1.75
CA LYS A 234 -0.13 -22.54 0.74
C LYS A 234 -1.36 -21.67 0.93
N ALA A 235 -1.85 -21.07 -0.15
CA ALA A 235 -2.96 -20.13 -0.10
C ALA A 235 -3.96 -20.35 -1.23
N ASN A 236 -5.23 -20.13 -0.93
CA ASN A 236 -6.30 -20.01 -1.91
C ASN A 236 -7.12 -18.76 -1.57
N ASN A 237 -6.90 -17.70 -2.33
CA ASN A 237 -7.51 -16.40 -2.08
C ASN A 237 -8.46 -16.07 -3.22
N PHE A 238 -9.67 -15.60 -2.91
CA PHE A 238 -10.58 -15.14 -3.94
C PHE A 238 -11.28 -13.83 -3.56
N ASN A 239 -11.71 -13.12 -4.59
CA ASN A 239 -12.56 -11.95 -4.52
C ASN A 239 -13.73 -12.13 -5.49
N ILE A 240 -14.93 -11.82 -5.02
CA ILE A 240 -16.13 -11.74 -5.85
C ILE A 240 -16.85 -10.44 -5.55
N GLY A 241 -17.26 -9.73 -6.59
CA GLY A 241 -17.98 -8.48 -6.43
C GLY A 241 -18.99 -8.22 -7.50
N THR A 242 -19.96 -7.40 -7.14
CA THR A 242 -21.03 -6.97 -8.06
C THR A 242 -21.34 -5.51 -7.84
N ARG A 243 -21.59 -4.80 -8.94
CA ARG A 243 -22.06 -3.41 -8.92
C ARG A 243 -23.32 -3.29 -9.76
N ILE A 244 -24.33 -2.64 -9.19
CA ILE A 244 -25.54 -2.23 -9.90
C ILE A 244 -25.51 -0.70 -9.93
N SER A 245 -25.65 -0.13 -11.14
CA SER A 245 -25.74 1.31 -11.35
C SER A 245 -27.10 1.64 -11.94
N TYR A 246 -27.86 2.51 -11.28
CA TYR A 246 -29.20 2.91 -11.70
C TYR A 246 -29.24 4.41 -11.98
N LEU A 247 -29.43 4.77 -13.25
CA LEU A 247 -29.66 6.13 -13.69
C LEU A 247 -31.14 6.47 -13.50
N ALA A 248 -31.48 7.13 -12.39
CA ALA A 248 -32.85 7.48 -12.05
C ALA A 248 -33.42 8.56 -13.01
N ASN A 249 -32.57 9.51 -13.39
CA ASN A 249 -32.80 10.55 -14.40
C ASN A 249 -31.43 11.12 -14.84
N ASP A 250 -31.45 12.08 -15.77
CA ASP A 250 -30.22 12.66 -16.36
C ASP A 250 -29.26 13.29 -15.36
N TYR A 251 -29.70 13.54 -14.13
CA TYR A 251 -28.90 14.19 -13.08
C TYR A 251 -28.49 13.27 -11.93
N ASN A 252 -29.18 12.12 -11.77
CA ASN A 252 -29.06 11.32 -10.55
C ASN A 252 -28.78 9.85 -10.87
N THR A 253 -27.63 9.37 -10.38
CA THR A 253 -27.22 7.97 -10.44
C THR A 253 -27.14 7.39 -9.03
N PHE A 254 -27.69 6.20 -8.83
CA PHE A 254 -27.54 5.40 -7.61
C PHE A 254 -26.66 4.20 -7.91
N ILE A 255 -25.69 3.93 -7.04
CA ILE A 255 -24.76 2.82 -7.19
C ILE A 255 -24.87 1.95 -5.95
N PHE A 256 -25.10 0.67 -6.13
CA PHE A 256 -24.98 -0.34 -5.10
C PHE A 256 -23.81 -1.27 -5.46
N ASP A 257 -22.84 -1.38 -4.59
CA ASP A 257 -21.64 -2.18 -4.79
C ASP A 257 -21.45 -3.13 -3.57
N ILE A 258 -21.13 -4.38 -3.86
CA ILE A 258 -20.86 -5.40 -2.85
C ILE A 258 -19.66 -6.22 -3.27
N ASP A 259 -18.71 -6.40 -2.35
CA ASP A 259 -17.51 -7.22 -2.53
C ASP A 259 -17.32 -8.15 -1.34
N PHE A 260 -16.99 -9.39 -1.62
CA PHE A 260 -16.53 -10.36 -0.65
C PHE A 260 -15.17 -10.91 -1.08
N SER A 261 -14.23 -10.93 -0.15
CA SER A 261 -12.91 -11.50 -0.36
C SER A 261 -12.57 -12.46 0.76
N ARG A 262 -11.96 -13.58 0.43
CA ARG A 262 -11.41 -14.52 1.40
C ARG A 262 -9.95 -14.80 1.09
N ASN A 263 -9.10 -14.67 2.09
CA ASN A 263 -7.74 -15.20 2.08
C ASN A 263 -7.69 -16.45 2.97
N HIS A 264 -7.47 -17.58 2.35
CA HIS A 264 -7.40 -18.89 3.01
C HIS A 264 -5.95 -19.39 2.96
N TYR A 265 -5.39 -19.72 4.13
CA TYR A 265 -4.03 -20.22 4.30
C TYR A 265 -4.06 -21.61 4.94
N ASP A 266 -3.45 -22.59 4.27
CA ASP A 266 -3.27 -23.96 4.79
C ASP A 266 -1.98 -24.00 5.61
N ASN A 267 -2.12 -24.10 6.94
CA ASN A 267 -1.02 -24.11 7.90
C ASN A 267 -0.69 -25.51 8.44
N LYS A 268 -1.17 -26.57 7.83
CA LYS A 268 -0.94 -27.95 8.32
C LYS A 268 0.53 -28.31 8.49
N GLN A 269 1.43 -27.59 7.81
CA GLN A 269 2.87 -27.76 7.95
C GLN A 269 3.54 -26.70 8.84
N GLY A 270 2.76 -25.86 9.54
CA GLY A 270 3.26 -24.92 10.54
C GLY A 270 3.99 -23.69 10.00
N GLN A 271 3.83 -23.31 8.71
CA GLN A 271 4.58 -22.19 8.12
C GLN A 271 4.12 -20.82 8.60
N LEU A 272 2.90 -20.67 9.11
CA LEU A 272 2.44 -19.40 9.68
C LEU A 272 3.11 -19.04 11.00
N GLY A 273 3.73 -20.03 11.66
CA GLY A 273 4.46 -19.86 12.90
C GLY A 273 4.65 -21.18 13.62
N THR A 274 5.38 -21.16 14.74
CA THR A 274 5.56 -22.34 15.58
C THR A 274 4.25 -22.71 16.24
N ILE A 275 3.73 -23.87 15.91
CA ILE A 275 2.67 -24.53 16.67
C ILE A 275 3.37 -25.42 17.69
N THR A 276 3.23 -25.11 18.95
CA THR A 276 3.71 -25.97 20.03
C THR A 276 2.69 -27.06 20.25
N LYS A 277 3.13 -28.33 20.12
CA LYS A 277 2.24 -29.45 20.40
C LYS A 277 1.89 -29.48 21.89
N PRO A 278 0.62 -29.74 22.27
CA PRO A 278 0.25 -29.95 23.66
C PRO A 278 1.07 -31.08 24.25
N GLY A 279 1.73 -30.85 25.39
CA GLY A 279 2.45 -31.88 26.14
C GLY A 279 3.95 -31.69 26.28
N ASP A 280 4.59 -30.84 25.50
CA ASP A 280 6.01 -30.48 25.69
C ASP A 280 6.18 -29.57 26.90
N LYS A 281 6.83 -30.04 27.96
CA LYS A 281 7.06 -29.27 29.19
C LYS A 281 7.83 -27.98 28.89
N GLY A 282 7.22 -26.83 29.20
CA GLY A 282 7.80 -25.49 28.95
C GLY A 282 7.54 -24.93 27.56
N SER A 283 6.84 -25.63 26.72
CA SER A 283 6.45 -25.20 25.39
C SER A 283 5.28 -24.22 25.43
N LEU A 284 5.27 -23.30 24.49
CA LEU A 284 4.12 -22.40 24.27
C LEU A 284 3.00 -23.20 23.63
N ILE A 285 1.78 -22.95 24.06
CA ILE A 285 0.57 -23.55 23.47
C ILE A 285 -0.08 -22.48 22.60
N GLY A 286 -0.69 -22.91 21.49
CA GLY A 286 -1.42 -22.04 20.58
C GLY A 286 -0.56 -21.39 19.50
N GLY A 287 -1.17 -20.52 18.70
CA GLY A 287 -0.56 -19.81 17.57
C GLY A 287 -1.48 -19.74 16.37
N TYR A 288 -1.51 -20.79 15.57
CA TYR A 288 -2.38 -20.89 14.40
C TYR A 288 -2.95 -22.31 14.31
N THR A 289 -4.22 -22.39 13.94
CA THR A 289 -4.85 -23.67 13.57
C THR A 289 -4.31 -24.17 12.23
N ASP A 290 -4.75 -25.34 11.80
CA ASP A 290 -4.40 -25.91 10.49
C ASP A 290 -4.87 -25.05 9.32
N ILE A 291 -5.87 -24.20 9.54
CA ILE A 291 -6.43 -23.28 8.55
C ILE A 291 -6.54 -21.91 9.19
N MET A 292 -6.06 -20.89 8.47
CA MET A 292 -6.28 -19.50 8.82
C MET A 292 -7.03 -18.82 7.69
N GLU A 293 -8.10 -18.13 8.04
CA GLU A 293 -8.90 -17.37 7.09
C GLU A 293 -9.00 -15.90 7.51
N VAL A 294 -8.90 -15.03 6.50
CA VAL A 294 -9.23 -13.62 6.67
C VAL A 294 -10.26 -13.24 5.64
N ASP A 295 -11.46 -12.93 6.13
CA ASP A 295 -12.60 -12.55 5.31
C ASP A 295 -12.77 -11.03 5.33
N LYS A 296 -13.06 -10.46 4.18
CA LYS A 296 -13.44 -9.07 4.04
C LYS A 296 -14.75 -8.97 3.28
N PHE A 297 -15.71 -8.28 3.88
CA PHE A 297 -16.99 -7.93 3.27
C PHE A 297 -17.12 -6.42 3.21
N VAL A 298 -17.44 -5.89 2.03
CA VAL A 298 -17.67 -4.46 1.80
C VAL A 298 -18.98 -4.30 1.08
N THR A 299 -19.82 -3.39 1.54
CA THR A 299 -20.99 -2.94 0.77
C THR A 299 -21.06 -1.43 0.77
N TYR A 300 -21.50 -0.86 -0.33
CA TYR A 300 -21.58 0.57 -0.54
C TYR A 300 -22.85 0.94 -1.30
N LEU A 301 -23.59 1.88 -0.76
CA LEU A 301 -24.71 2.52 -1.43
C LEU A 301 -24.37 3.99 -1.62
N SER A 302 -24.37 4.47 -2.84
CA SER A 302 -24.10 5.88 -3.13
C SER A 302 -25.13 6.51 -4.04
N HIS A 303 -25.23 7.80 -3.91
CA HIS A 303 -25.91 8.71 -4.81
C HIS A 303 -24.88 9.66 -5.42
N GLU A 304 -24.87 9.76 -6.74
CA GLU A 304 -24.11 10.74 -7.51
C GLU A 304 -25.12 11.66 -8.22
N GLY A 305 -25.09 12.94 -7.84
CA GLY A 305 -25.90 13.97 -8.44
C GLY A 305 -25.02 14.96 -9.22
N VAL A 306 -25.35 15.20 -10.49
CA VAL A 306 -24.65 16.18 -11.33
C VAL A 306 -25.69 17.20 -11.85
N TYR A 307 -25.63 18.38 -11.26
CA TYR A 307 -26.57 19.46 -11.57
C TYR A 307 -25.84 20.59 -12.30
N GLU A 308 -26.58 21.54 -12.83
CA GLU A 308 -26.02 22.67 -13.59
C GLU A 308 -24.96 23.48 -12.80
N ASN A 309 -25.20 23.69 -11.50
CA ASN A 309 -24.40 24.59 -10.67
C ASN A 309 -23.56 23.85 -9.62
N PHE A 310 -23.67 22.55 -9.44
CA PHE A 310 -22.89 21.76 -8.50
C PHE A 310 -23.02 20.26 -8.78
N SER A 311 -22.08 19.50 -8.27
CA SER A 311 -22.21 18.06 -8.15
C SER A 311 -22.18 17.65 -6.68
N ILE A 312 -22.82 16.53 -6.36
CA ILE A 312 -22.84 15.94 -5.03
C ILE A 312 -22.65 14.43 -5.11
N THR A 313 -21.83 13.90 -4.23
CA THR A 313 -21.68 12.46 -4.01
C THR A 313 -21.95 12.21 -2.54
N SER A 314 -22.88 11.29 -2.24
CA SER A 314 -23.17 10.87 -0.88
C SER A 314 -23.15 9.36 -0.79
N GLY A 315 -22.63 8.80 0.29
CA GLY A 315 -22.45 7.36 0.41
C GLY A 315 -22.67 6.83 1.82
N LEU A 316 -23.12 5.57 1.87
CA LEU A 316 -23.16 4.76 3.07
C LEU A 316 -22.35 3.49 2.79
N GLN A 317 -21.25 3.31 3.53
CA GLN A 317 -20.37 2.15 3.41
C GLN A 317 -20.41 1.32 4.69
N TYR A 318 -20.43 0.01 4.55
CA TYR A 318 -20.19 -0.95 5.62
C TYR A 318 -19.03 -1.84 5.23
N ASN A 319 -18.01 -1.89 6.08
CA ASN A 319 -16.85 -2.78 5.96
C ASN A 319 -16.83 -3.73 7.15
N ARG A 320 -16.54 -5.00 6.90
CA ARG A 320 -16.27 -5.98 7.95
C ARG A 320 -15.06 -6.82 7.55
N VAL A 321 -14.10 -6.96 8.47
CA VAL A 321 -13.00 -7.91 8.31
C VAL A 321 -12.97 -8.81 9.54
N SER A 322 -12.88 -10.12 9.31
CA SER A 322 -12.69 -11.12 10.36
C SER A 322 -11.42 -11.94 10.09
N ASN A 323 -10.75 -12.31 11.17
CA ASN A 323 -9.56 -13.15 11.13
C ASN A 323 -9.79 -14.37 12.02
N ASP A 324 -9.95 -15.53 11.41
CA ASP A 324 -10.19 -16.81 12.05
C ASP A 324 -8.96 -17.70 11.91
N GLY A 325 -8.80 -18.69 12.82
CA GLY A 325 -7.69 -19.63 12.79
C GLY A 325 -6.44 -19.17 13.55
N ARG A 326 -6.58 -18.13 14.35
CA ARG A 326 -5.60 -17.77 15.39
C ARG A 326 -5.98 -18.42 16.71
N GLU A 327 -4.97 -18.89 17.45
CA GLU A 327 -5.15 -19.35 18.82
C GLU A 327 -4.45 -18.40 19.80
N VAL A 328 -4.99 -18.26 21.00
CA VAL A 328 -4.36 -17.52 22.07
C VAL A 328 -3.11 -18.25 22.52
N VAL A 329 -1.95 -17.58 22.38
CA VAL A 329 -0.64 -18.12 22.76
C VAL A 329 -0.18 -17.55 24.08
N GLY A 330 0.57 -18.32 24.86
CA GLY A 330 1.14 -17.81 26.11
C GLY A 330 1.62 -18.86 27.05
N GLN A 331 1.78 -18.45 28.31
CA GLN A 331 2.11 -19.32 29.43
C GLN A 331 0.82 -19.96 30.00
N ALA A 332 0.94 -21.01 30.77
CA ALA A 332 -0.19 -21.75 31.38
C ALA A 332 -1.13 -20.87 32.23
N THR A 333 -0.67 -19.72 32.70
CA THR A 333 -1.47 -18.74 33.47
C THR A 333 -2.25 -17.76 32.59
N GLN A 334 -2.07 -17.82 31.26
CA GLN A 334 -2.73 -16.93 30.31
C GLN A 334 -4.22 -17.24 30.23
N PRO A 335 -5.14 -16.27 30.42
CA PRO A 335 -6.55 -16.48 30.13
C PRO A 335 -6.77 -16.90 28.68
N PHE A 336 -7.71 -17.81 28.44
CA PHE A 336 -8.08 -18.32 27.10
C PHE A 336 -6.97 -19.03 26.34
N LEU A 337 -5.89 -19.47 27.02
CA LEU A 337 -4.78 -20.17 26.38
C LEU A 337 -5.26 -21.35 25.52
N GLY A 338 -4.82 -21.41 24.24
CA GLY A 338 -5.19 -22.47 23.29
C GLY A 338 -6.60 -22.35 22.71
N GLU A 339 -7.38 -21.33 23.13
CA GLU A 339 -8.67 -21.06 22.52
C GLU A 339 -8.52 -20.19 21.25
N ASN A 340 -9.50 -20.26 20.35
CA ASN A 340 -9.54 -19.40 19.19
C ASN A 340 -9.53 -17.94 19.57
N ARG A 341 -8.66 -17.15 18.92
CA ARG A 341 -8.62 -15.70 18.99
C ARG A 341 -9.37 -15.13 17.80
N ASP A 342 -10.67 -15.01 17.91
CA ASP A 342 -11.48 -14.40 16.87
C ASP A 342 -11.29 -12.87 16.92
N ILE A 343 -10.88 -12.29 15.79
CA ILE A 343 -10.70 -10.84 15.66
C ILE A 343 -11.65 -10.36 14.57
N VAL A 344 -12.54 -9.43 14.93
CA VAL A 344 -13.48 -8.82 13.99
C VAL A 344 -13.39 -7.31 14.11
N ALA A 345 -13.30 -6.61 12.99
CA ALA A 345 -13.44 -5.17 12.92
C ALA A 345 -14.49 -4.77 11.89
N GLU A 346 -15.28 -3.75 12.23
CA GLU A 346 -16.37 -3.25 11.40
C GLU A 346 -16.33 -1.72 11.37
N ASP A 347 -16.53 -1.15 10.18
CA ASP A 347 -16.71 0.29 10.01
C ASP A 347 -18.05 0.57 9.34
N ILE A 348 -18.77 1.56 9.84
CA ILE A 348 -19.92 2.18 9.20
C ILE A 348 -19.53 3.61 8.87
N ILE A 349 -19.53 3.97 7.58
CA ILE A 349 -19.11 5.29 7.12
C ILE A 349 -20.27 5.93 6.34
N LEU A 350 -20.66 7.11 6.79
CA LEU A 350 -21.58 8.00 6.08
C LEU A 350 -20.78 9.21 5.62
N ASP A 351 -20.73 9.44 4.32
CA ASP A 351 -19.98 10.55 3.75
C ASP A 351 -20.81 11.32 2.72
N THR A 352 -20.48 12.61 2.59
CA THR A 352 -21.02 13.46 1.52
C THR A 352 -19.97 14.47 1.09
N LYS A 353 -19.95 14.75 -0.21
CA LYS A 353 -19.08 15.75 -0.81
C LYS A 353 -19.81 16.46 -1.94
N SER A 354 -19.72 17.79 -1.96
CA SER A 354 -20.20 18.62 -3.05
C SER A 354 -19.05 19.37 -3.70
N VAL A 355 -19.11 19.54 -5.02
CA VAL A 355 -18.21 20.38 -5.78
C VAL A 355 -19.05 21.48 -6.42
N ILE A 356 -18.72 22.72 -6.11
CA ILE A 356 -19.52 23.91 -6.39
C ILE A 356 -18.66 24.95 -7.12
N PRO A 357 -18.81 25.15 -8.42
CA PRO A 357 -18.22 26.28 -9.12
C PRO A 357 -18.83 27.58 -8.58
N LEU A 358 -18.00 28.51 -8.12
CA LEU A 358 -18.40 29.81 -7.61
C LEU A 358 -17.86 30.92 -8.53
N GLY A 359 -18.70 31.36 -9.44
CA GLY A 359 -18.31 32.27 -10.51
C GLY A 359 -17.39 31.60 -11.54
N GLN A 360 -16.41 32.34 -12.07
CA GLN A 360 -15.48 31.83 -13.10
C GLN A 360 -14.15 31.34 -12.55
N ASN A 361 -13.82 31.71 -11.30
CA ASN A 361 -12.46 31.57 -10.78
C ASN A 361 -12.33 30.66 -9.57
N HIS A 362 -13.44 30.25 -8.95
CA HIS A 362 -13.42 29.43 -7.74
C HIS A 362 -14.13 28.09 -7.94
N ILE A 363 -13.54 27.03 -7.42
CA ILE A 363 -14.17 25.70 -7.31
C ILE A 363 -14.09 25.29 -5.85
N LEU A 364 -15.22 25.32 -5.16
CA LEU A 364 -15.33 24.91 -3.77
C LEU A 364 -15.69 23.42 -3.68
N SER A 365 -14.83 22.62 -3.07
CA SER A 365 -15.11 21.25 -2.63
C SER A 365 -15.40 21.26 -1.14
N ALA A 366 -16.59 20.85 -0.73
CA ALA A 366 -16.97 20.80 0.70
C ALA A 366 -17.72 19.52 1.02
N GLY A 367 -17.58 19.03 2.25
CA GLY A 367 -18.22 17.79 2.64
C GLY A 367 -18.10 17.47 4.12
N GLY A 368 -18.62 16.28 4.46
CA GLY A 368 -18.57 15.73 5.80
C GLY A 368 -18.52 14.22 5.82
N GLU A 369 -18.07 13.67 6.92
CA GLU A 369 -17.95 12.24 7.18
C GLU A 369 -18.35 11.94 8.64
N TYR A 370 -19.13 10.89 8.82
CA TYR A 370 -19.34 10.24 10.10
C TYR A 370 -18.86 8.80 9.97
N ARG A 371 -17.98 8.38 10.88
CA ARG A 371 -17.41 7.02 10.88
C ARG A 371 -17.57 6.42 12.27
N LEU A 372 -18.17 5.23 12.33
CA LEU A 372 -18.29 4.41 13.52
C LEU A 372 -17.42 3.17 13.32
N GLU A 373 -16.42 3.00 14.17
CA GLU A 373 -15.50 1.88 14.19
C GLU A 373 -15.85 0.95 15.34
N LYS A 374 -15.96 -0.35 15.07
CA LYS A 374 -16.18 -1.38 16.08
C LYS A 374 -15.11 -2.45 15.95
N MET A 375 -14.63 -2.93 17.07
CA MET A 375 -13.67 -4.03 17.09
C MET A 375 -13.97 -5.01 18.21
N GLN A 376 -13.79 -6.29 17.91
CA GLN A 376 -13.81 -7.39 18.86
C GLN A 376 -12.48 -8.13 18.79
N ASP A 377 -11.86 -8.37 19.94
CA ASP A 377 -10.68 -9.21 20.08
C ASP A 377 -10.74 -9.96 21.41
N LYS A 378 -10.77 -11.28 21.37
CA LYS A 378 -10.95 -12.12 22.55
C LYS A 378 -9.90 -11.92 23.65
N ILE A 379 -8.68 -11.53 23.27
CA ILE A 379 -7.59 -11.31 24.24
C ILE A 379 -7.56 -9.89 24.82
N ALA A 380 -8.31 -8.98 24.22
CA ALA A 380 -8.38 -7.60 24.70
C ALA A 380 -9.26 -7.51 25.96
N ASN A 381 -8.98 -6.53 26.79
CA ASN A 381 -9.81 -6.21 27.96
C ASN A 381 -10.06 -4.70 27.98
N PRO A 382 -11.30 -4.24 27.64
CA PRO A 382 -12.49 -5.04 27.27
C PRO A 382 -12.33 -5.77 25.92
N THR A 383 -13.11 -6.83 25.69
CA THR A 383 -13.08 -7.62 24.44
C THR A 383 -13.78 -6.94 23.29
N ASN A 384 -14.72 -6.05 23.56
CA ASN A 384 -15.44 -5.26 22.57
C ASN A 384 -15.23 -3.78 22.87
N PHE A 385 -14.96 -3.02 21.85
CA PHE A 385 -14.79 -1.57 21.93
C PHE A 385 -15.20 -0.91 20.62
N ASP A 386 -15.73 0.29 20.73
CA ASP A 386 -16.15 1.12 19.62
C ASP A 386 -15.70 2.56 19.83
N GLN A 387 -15.67 3.31 18.74
CA GLN A 387 -15.35 4.73 18.73
C GLN A 387 -15.94 5.39 17.48
N TYR A 388 -16.23 6.70 17.56
CA TYR A 388 -16.67 7.44 16.39
C TYR A 388 -15.76 8.62 16.06
N LEU A 389 -15.81 9.00 14.80
CA LEU A 389 -15.19 10.20 14.26
C LEU A 389 -16.21 10.96 13.42
N LEU A 390 -16.33 12.26 13.68
CA LEU A 390 -17.10 13.21 12.88
C LEU A 390 -16.14 14.18 12.21
N ALA A 391 -16.36 14.47 10.93
CA ALA A 391 -15.52 15.43 10.22
C ALA A 391 -16.32 16.31 9.26
N ILE A 392 -15.84 17.54 9.09
CA ILE A 392 -16.26 18.46 8.03
C ILE A 392 -15.03 19.03 7.35
N PHE A 393 -15.10 19.28 6.06
CA PHE A 393 -14.00 19.86 5.32
C PHE A 393 -14.50 20.81 4.23
N ALA A 394 -13.60 21.74 3.87
CA ALA A 394 -13.78 22.61 2.73
C ALA A 394 -12.40 22.89 2.09
N GLU A 395 -12.36 22.91 0.77
CA GLU A 395 -11.19 23.30 -0.02
C GLU A 395 -11.64 24.16 -1.20
N ASP A 396 -11.03 25.31 -1.38
CA ASP A 396 -11.27 26.21 -2.51
C ASP A 396 -10.06 26.22 -3.44
N GLU A 397 -10.30 25.98 -4.70
CA GLU A 397 -9.34 26.18 -5.78
C GLU A 397 -9.65 27.51 -6.48
N TYR A 398 -8.74 28.46 -6.31
CA TYR A 398 -8.85 29.81 -6.86
C TYR A 398 -7.95 29.98 -8.06
N SER A 399 -8.51 30.13 -9.25
CA SER A 399 -7.81 30.47 -10.49
C SER A 399 -7.56 31.96 -10.56
N ILE A 400 -6.37 32.43 -10.16
CA ILE A 400 -5.96 33.84 -10.27
C ILE A 400 -5.87 34.23 -11.75
N LYS A 401 -5.33 33.31 -12.55
CA LYS A 401 -5.21 33.37 -14.01
C LYS A 401 -5.35 31.92 -14.54
N ASP A 402 -5.56 31.79 -15.83
CA ASP A 402 -5.68 30.49 -16.49
C ASP A 402 -4.47 29.57 -16.19
N ASN A 403 -3.29 30.15 -15.97
CA ASN A 403 -2.05 29.43 -15.72
C ASN A 403 -1.56 29.51 -14.26
N LEU A 404 -2.33 30.08 -13.32
CA LEU A 404 -1.95 30.23 -11.92
C LEU A 404 -3.14 29.94 -11.01
N ARG A 405 -3.04 28.84 -10.24
CA ARG A 405 -4.05 28.41 -9.28
C ARG A 405 -3.49 28.35 -7.87
N LEU A 406 -4.31 28.73 -6.91
CA LEU A 406 -4.07 28.56 -5.47
C LEU A 406 -5.14 27.66 -4.90
N THR A 407 -4.74 26.71 -4.07
CA THR A 407 -5.67 25.84 -3.35
C THR A 407 -5.49 26.07 -1.85
N PHE A 408 -6.58 26.29 -1.14
CA PHE A 408 -6.61 26.39 0.31
C PHE A 408 -7.72 25.49 0.85
N GLY A 409 -7.37 24.62 1.78
CA GLY A 409 -8.33 23.71 2.38
C GLY A 409 -8.08 23.51 3.87
N ALA A 410 -9.12 23.09 4.56
CA ALA A 410 -9.03 22.63 5.94
C ALA A 410 -10.09 21.56 6.22
N ARG A 411 -9.72 20.60 7.04
CA ARG A 411 -10.63 19.60 7.61
C ARG A 411 -10.58 19.69 9.12
N TYR A 412 -11.75 19.79 9.72
CA TYR A 412 -11.95 19.65 11.15
C TYR A 412 -12.47 18.26 11.46
N ASN A 413 -11.84 17.59 12.41
CA ASN A 413 -12.23 16.28 12.89
C ASN A 413 -12.53 16.34 14.39
N HIS A 414 -13.56 15.66 14.83
CA HIS A 414 -13.86 15.41 16.22
C HIS A 414 -13.90 13.91 16.46
N HIS A 415 -13.00 13.42 17.31
CA HIS A 415 -12.92 12.03 17.71
C HIS A 415 -13.40 11.89 19.15
N GLU A 416 -14.17 10.84 19.43
CA GLU A 416 -14.78 10.60 20.74
C GLU A 416 -13.78 10.61 21.91
N ILE A 417 -12.57 10.07 21.70
CA ILE A 417 -11.60 9.83 22.78
C ILE A 417 -10.60 10.99 22.90
N PHE A 418 -9.93 11.41 21.81
CA PHE A 418 -8.87 12.43 21.90
C PHE A 418 -9.28 13.83 21.43
N GLY A 419 -10.56 14.01 21.06
CA GLY A 419 -11.11 15.33 20.78
C GLY A 419 -10.85 15.84 19.37
N ASN A 420 -10.32 17.05 19.23
CA ASN A 420 -10.37 17.80 17.99
C ASN A 420 -9.02 17.85 17.27
N ASN A 421 -9.04 17.70 15.95
CA ASN A 421 -7.89 17.90 15.07
C ASN A 421 -8.28 18.78 13.89
N VAL A 422 -7.36 19.65 13.43
CA VAL A 422 -7.52 20.46 12.22
C VAL A 422 -6.37 20.15 11.26
N SER A 423 -6.72 19.79 10.03
CA SER A 423 -5.75 19.46 8.98
C SER A 423 -5.81 20.47 7.84
N PRO A 424 -5.01 21.57 7.90
CA PRO A 424 -4.94 22.57 6.84
C PRO A 424 -4.05 22.11 5.67
N ARG A 425 -4.30 22.72 4.50
CA ARG A 425 -3.51 22.57 3.28
C ARG A 425 -3.50 23.87 2.50
N ALA A 426 -2.34 24.20 1.93
CA ALA A 426 -2.19 25.30 0.99
C ALA A 426 -1.27 24.87 -0.15
N TYR A 427 -1.66 25.15 -1.39
CA TYR A 427 -0.91 24.70 -2.56
C TYR A 427 -0.97 25.74 -3.67
N VAL A 428 0.08 25.84 -4.48
CA VAL A 428 0.15 26.65 -5.68
C VAL A 428 0.53 25.80 -6.88
N VAL A 429 -0.15 26.01 -8.00
CA VAL A 429 0.16 25.41 -9.30
C VAL A 429 0.33 26.53 -10.30
N TYR A 430 1.48 26.57 -10.97
CA TYR A 430 1.81 27.56 -11.98
C TYR A 430 2.29 26.88 -13.27
N ASN A 431 1.60 27.13 -14.35
CA ASN A 431 1.90 26.63 -15.70
C ASN A 431 2.44 27.79 -16.56
N PRO A 432 3.76 28.09 -16.50
CA PRO A 432 4.34 29.20 -17.31
C PRO A 432 4.21 28.97 -18.81
N THR A 433 4.26 27.71 -19.25
CA THR A 433 3.98 27.27 -20.63
C THR A 433 3.12 26.00 -20.59
N ASP A 434 2.65 25.53 -21.74
CA ASP A 434 1.87 24.29 -21.85
C ASP A 434 2.67 23.04 -21.46
N GLU A 435 4.00 23.12 -21.59
CA GLU A 435 4.90 21.99 -21.27
C GLU A 435 5.42 22.03 -19.84
N LEU A 436 5.54 23.23 -19.21
CA LEU A 436 6.16 23.38 -17.90
C LEU A 436 5.12 23.65 -16.82
N THR A 437 5.10 22.80 -15.80
CA THR A 437 4.30 22.94 -14.59
C THR A 437 5.20 23.06 -13.38
N LEU A 438 5.01 24.08 -12.58
CA LEU A 438 5.65 24.27 -11.27
C LEU A 438 4.58 24.13 -10.19
N LYS A 439 4.87 23.35 -9.15
CA LYS A 439 3.96 23.09 -8.03
C LYS A 439 4.69 23.31 -6.72
N GLY A 440 3.97 23.75 -5.70
CA GLY A 440 4.52 23.81 -4.36
C GLY A 440 3.43 23.97 -3.31
N GLY A 441 3.67 23.46 -2.13
CA GLY A 441 2.67 23.57 -1.09
C GLY A 441 3.09 23.03 0.26
N VAL A 442 2.16 23.20 1.19
CA VAL A 442 2.23 22.70 2.56
C VAL A 442 0.96 21.92 2.83
N SER A 443 1.12 20.71 3.35
CA SER A 443 0.00 19.84 3.71
C SER A 443 0.23 19.17 5.06
N THR A 444 -0.86 18.89 5.75
CA THR A 444 -0.83 18.18 7.03
C THR A 444 -1.52 16.84 6.92
N GLY A 445 -1.06 15.90 7.72
CA GLY A 445 -1.66 14.59 7.88
C GLY A 445 -1.85 14.25 9.35
N PHE A 446 -2.83 13.41 9.63
CA PHE A 446 -2.99 12.81 10.95
C PHE A 446 -3.45 11.35 10.81
N ARG A 447 -3.21 10.58 11.88
CA ARG A 447 -3.74 9.23 12.03
C ARG A 447 -4.23 9.04 13.44
N THR A 448 -5.45 8.56 13.55
CA THR A 448 -6.01 8.11 14.83
C THR A 448 -5.32 6.83 15.29
N PRO A 449 -5.03 6.66 16.58
CA PRO A 449 -4.64 5.37 17.12
C PRO A 449 -5.74 4.33 16.83
N TYR A 450 -5.35 3.10 16.55
CA TYR A 450 -6.34 2.03 16.47
C TYR A 450 -7.10 1.87 17.77
N ALA A 451 -8.39 1.58 17.68
CA ALA A 451 -9.29 1.48 18.82
C ALA A 451 -8.77 0.53 19.92
N ASN A 452 -8.17 -0.62 19.54
CA ASN A 452 -7.56 -1.54 20.50
C ASN A 452 -6.39 -0.96 21.29
N ARG A 453 -5.69 0.05 20.78
CA ARG A 453 -4.58 0.71 21.46
C ARG A 453 -5.03 1.76 22.49
N LEU A 454 -6.29 2.18 22.41
CA LEU A 454 -6.89 3.18 23.30
C LEU A 454 -7.51 2.58 24.56
N ILE A 455 -7.62 1.26 24.67
CA ILE A 455 -8.18 0.60 25.85
C ILE A 455 -7.23 0.70 27.06
N ASN A 456 -7.80 0.77 28.26
CA ASN A 456 -7.01 0.69 29.50
C ASN A 456 -6.90 -0.77 29.96
N GLY A 457 -6.17 -1.59 29.17
CA GLY A 457 -6.02 -3.00 29.43
C GLY A 457 -5.08 -3.66 28.43
N THR A 458 -4.97 -4.97 28.49
CA THR A 458 -4.19 -5.75 27.52
C THR A 458 -4.89 -5.77 26.17
N TYR A 459 -4.18 -5.40 25.09
CA TYR A 459 -4.74 -5.52 23.74
C TYR A 459 -3.96 -6.50 22.86
N ASN A 460 -2.73 -6.86 23.23
CA ASN A 460 -1.92 -7.81 22.47
C ASN A 460 -0.85 -8.44 23.37
N TYR A 461 -0.14 -9.42 22.81
CA TYR A 461 1.01 -10.05 23.46
C TYR A 461 2.18 -10.14 22.48
N SER A 462 3.40 -9.93 22.99
CA SER A 462 4.64 -10.14 22.26
C SER A 462 5.41 -11.36 22.80
N GLY A 463 6.50 -11.74 22.11
CA GLY A 463 7.34 -12.87 22.51
C GLY A 463 6.58 -14.19 22.57
N GLN A 464 5.75 -14.46 21.54
CA GLN A 464 4.92 -15.65 21.45
C GLN A 464 3.94 -15.79 22.65
N GLY A 465 3.25 -14.72 23.01
CA GLY A 465 2.27 -14.68 24.10
C GLY A 465 2.84 -14.52 25.51
N ARG A 466 4.15 -14.36 25.68
CA ARG A 466 4.78 -14.27 26.99
C ARG A 466 4.65 -12.90 27.65
N PHE A 467 4.57 -11.84 26.85
CA PHE A 467 4.72 -10.47 27.31
C PHE A 467 3.50 -9.63 26.92
N PRO A 468 2.66 -9.22 27.90
CA PRO A 468 1.49 -8.42 27.61
C PRO A 468 1.86 -7.04 27.08
N ILE A 469 1.04 -6.57 26.15
CA ILE A 469 1.09 -5.22 25.61
C ILE A 469 -0.21 -4.53 26.00
N TYR A 470 -0.08 -3.47 26.78
CA TYR A 470 -1.20 -2.68 27.28
C TYR A 470 -1.49 -1.50 26.36
N GLY A 471 -2.76 -1.20 26.18
CA GLY A 471 -3.21 0.02 25.54
C GLY A 471 -3.00 1.25 26.43
N ASN A 472 -3.38 2.39 25.91
CA ASN A 472 -3.25 3.67 26.59
C ASN A 472 -4.33 4.64 26.12
N PRO A 473 -5.35 4.94 26.93
CA PRO A 473 -6.40 5.89 26.58
C PRO A 473 -5.90 7.34 26.42
N ASP A 474 -4.70 7.65 26.89
CA ASP A 474 -4.10 8.99 26.79
C ASP A 474 -3.33 9.18 25.45
N LEU A 475 -3.39 8.19 24.54
CA LEU A 475 -2.76 8.34 23.22
C LEU A 475 -3.41 9.48 22.45
N LYS A 476 -2.56 10.22 21.75
CA LYS A 476 -2.93 11.27 20.80
C LYS A 476 -2.80 10.75 19.38
N GLU A 477 -3.37 11.49 18.43
CA GLU A 477 -3.14 11.25 17.02
C GLU A 477 -1.67 11.43 16.65
N GLU A 478 -1.21 10.64 15.70
CA GLU A 478 0.05 10.84 15.01
C GLU A 478 -0.13 11.94 13.96
N THR A 479 0.80 12.87 13.83
CA THR A 479 0.68 14.02 12.93
C THR A 479 1.89 14.17 12.01
N SER A 480 1.67 14.73 10.82
CA SER A 480 2.74 15.12 9.91
C SER A 480 2.52 16.50 9.31
N LEU A 481 3.62 17.20 9.05
CA LEU A 481 3.67 18.46 8.30
C LEU A 481 4.65 18.28 7.16
N ASN A 482 4.15 18.43 5.93
CA ASN A 482 4.92 18.25 4.71
C ASN A 482 5.04 19.56 3.94
N TYR A 483 6.24 19.83 3.45
CA TYR A 483 6.56 20.87 2.48
C TYR A 483 7.00 20.20 1.19
N GLU A 484 6.51 20.70 0.07
CA GLU A 484 6.81 20.11 -1.24
C GLU A 484 7.01 21.20 -2.30
N ILE A 485 7.94 20.96 -3.20
CA ILE A 485 8.13 21.71 -4.44
C ILE A 485 8.38 20.74 -5.58
N ALA A 486 7.72 20.94 -6.72
CA ALA A 486 7.87 20.08 -7.88
C ALA A 486 7.95 20.88 -9.17
N ALA A 487 8.71 20.37 -10.13
CA ALA A 487 8.75 20.85 -11.50
C ALA A 487 8.49 19.67 -12.44
N ILE A 488 7.58 19.86 -13.39
CA ILE A 488 7.21 18.85 -14.38
C ILE A 488 7.35 19.50 -15.75
N TYR A 489 8.14 18.87 -16.62
CA TYR A 489 8.23 19.26 -18.02
C TYR A 489 7.77 18.09 -18.89
N ASN A 490 6.80 18.33 -19.75
CA ASN A 490 6.24 17.29 -20.62
C ASN A 490 5.99 17.86 -22.01
N ASN A 491 6.59 17.21 -23.01
CA ASN A 491 6.34 17.47 -24.43
C ASN A 491 6.18 16.16 -25.19
N ASP A 492 6.02 16.22 -26.51
CA ASP A 492 5.80 15.03 -27.34
C ASP A 492 6.95 14.00 -27.31
N LEU A 493 8.16 14.42 -26.95
CA LEU A 493 9.35 13.59 -27.00
C LEU A 493 9.72 13.02 -25.63
N PHE A 494 9.58 13.81 -24.56
CA PHE A 494 10.01 13.41 -23.24
C PHE A 494 9.20 14.04 -22.11
N TYR A 495 9.13 13.32 -21.02
CA TYR A 495 8.60 13.75 -19.74
C TYR A 495 9.73 13.75 -18.72
N VAL A 496 9.81 14.81 -17.91
CA VAL A 496 10.74 14.89 -16.78
C VAL A 496 10.01 15.49 -15.58
N SER A 497 10.15 14.87 -14.42
CA SER A 497 9.65 15.41 -13.15
C SER A 497 10.74 15.39 -12.09
N ALA A 498 10.78 16.45 -11.29
CA ALA A 498 11.62 16.53 -10.10
C ALA A 498 10.79 17.06 -8.94
N THR A 499 10.83 16.37 -7.79
CA THR A 499 10.11 16.79 -6.59
C THR A 499 11.05 16.76 -5.40
N GLY A 500 11.15 17.89 -4.69
CA GLY A 500 11.81 17.97 -3.39
C GLY A 500 10.76 18.00 -2.27
N PHE A 501 10.98 17.28 -1.18
CA PHE A 501 10.06 17.25 -0.05
C PHE A 501 10.77 17.22 1.30
N LEU A 502 10.05 17.71 2.32
CA LEU A 502 10.43 17.65 3.74
C LEU A 502 9.18 17.35 4.56
N THR A 503 9.15 16.21 5.25
CA THR A 503 8.06 15.80 6.13
C THR A 503 8.53 15.67 7.57
N ASN A 504 7.91 16.40 8.48
CA ASN A 504 8.10 16.27 9.92
C ASN A 504 6.97 15.44 10.51
N PHE A 505 7.28 14.25 10.97
CA PHE A 505 6.35 13.33 11.62
C PHE A 505 6.49 13.44 13.14
N LYS A 506 5.39 13.60 13.88
CA LYS A 506 5.35 13.77 15.33
C LYS A 506 4.37 12.81 15.99
N ASP A 507 4.58 12.59 17.28
CA ASP A 507 3.73 11.77 18.13
C ASP A 507 3.59 10.32 17.63
N LYS A 508 4.63 9.80 16.96
CA LYS A 508 4.64 8.43 16.45
C LYS A 508 4.36 7.44 17.57
N ILE A 509 3.39 6.55 17.36
CA ILE A 509 3.01 5.57 18.36
C ILE A 509 4.05 4.45 18.37
N SER A 510 4.59 4.20 19.55
CA SER A 510 5.53 3.15 19.86
C SER A 510 5.14 2.41 21.14
N THR A 511 5.98 1.49 21.63
CA THR A 511 5.73 0.78 22.88
C THR A 511 6.86 1.03 23.87
N GLN A 512 6.51 1.47 25.07
CA GLN A 512 7.44 1.54 26.22
C GLN A 512 7.53 0.17 26.89
N ARG A 513 8.74 -0.29 27.18
CA ARG A 513 9.01 -1.53 27.90
C ARG A 513 9.15 -1.28 29.39
N TYR A 514 8.66 -2.24 30.18
CA TYR A 514 8.75 -2.29 31.63
C TYR A 514 9.27 -3.65 32.06
N ASN A 515 10.19 -3.68 33.01
CA ASN A 515 10.68 -4.91 33.62
C ASN A 515 9.70 -5.41 34.70
N LYS A 516 9.89 -6.66 35.13
CA LYS A 516 9.09 -7.23 36.22
C LYS A 516 9.10 -6.32 37.45
N ASN A 517 7.95 -6.11 38.05
CA ASN A 517 7.68 -5.24 39.21
C ASN A 517 7.81 -3.72 38.94
N GLU A 518 8.20 -3.27 37.75
CA GLU A 518 8.10 -1.86 37.42
C GLU A 518 6.64 -1.42 37.30
N THR A 519 6.32 -0.23 37.75
CA THR A 519 4.96 0.32 37.70
C THR A 519 4.65 0.85 36.31
N ILE A 520 3.59 0.31 35.70
CA ILE A 520 3.05 0.76 34.41
C ILE A 520 1.96 1.80 34.74
N PRO A 521 2.07 3.04 34.25
CA PRO A 521 1.06 4.07 34.49
C PRO A 521 -0.35 3.58 34.12
N GLY A 522 -1.34 3.81 35.00
CA GLY A 522 -2.73 3.42 34.76
C GLY A 522 -3.06 1.92 34.81
N ILE A 523 -2.05 1.03 34.92
CA ILE A 523 -2.20 -0.44 34.94
C ILE A 523 -1.79 -1.03 36.30
N GLY A 524 -0.64 -0.65 36.83
CA GLY A 524 -0.06 -1.23 38.05
C GLY A 524 1.30 -1.87 37.79
N ALA A 525 1.72 -2.81 38.64
CA ALA A 525 3.01 -3.49 38.49
C ALA A 525 3.02 -4.46 37.30
N CYS A 526 4.13 -4.51 36.57
CA CYS A 526 4.36 -5.53 35.54
C CYS A 526 4.54 -6.91 36.21
N GLU A 527 3.56 -7.78 36.08
CA GLU A 527 3.61 -9.13 36.69
C GLU A 527 4.42 -10.14 35.87
N ALA A 528 4.51 -9.94 34.54
CA ALA A 528 5.34 -10.74 33.67
C ALA A 528 6.82 -10.39 33.76
N ALA A 529 7.71 -11.22 33.19
CA ALA A 529 9.14 -10.91 33.11
C ALA A 529 9.41 -9.57 32.38
N ARG A 530 8.50 -9.19 31.48
CA ARG A 530 8.50 -7.93 30.74
C ARG A 530 7.06 -7.59 30.32
N CYS A 531 6.72 -6.31 30.35
CA CYS A 531 5.48 -5.76 29.83
C CYS A 531 5.78 -4.65 28.84
N SER A 532 4.80 -4.25 28.06
CA SER A 532 4.88 -3.06 27.21
C SER A 532 3.59 -2.25 27.29
N ARG A 533 3.65 -0.93 27.08
CA ARG A 533 2.48 -0.05 26.98
C ARG A 533 2.63 0.84 25.74
N ALA A 534 1.54 1.06 25.02
CA ALA A 534 1.51 1.99 23.91
C ALA A 534 1.70 3.43 24.39
N ILE A 535 2.55 4.20 23.71
CA ILE A 535 2.84 5.61 24.01
C ILE A 535 3.04 6.40 22.71
N ASN A 536 2.74 7.70 22.75
CA ASN A 536 3.22 8.64 21.73
C ASN A 536 4.64 9.05 22.08
N HIS A 537 5.61 8.52 21.38
CA HIS A 537 6.99 8.88 21.61
C HIS A 537 7.82 8.65 20.36
N GLY A 538 7.86 9.66 19.53
CA GLY A 538 8.69 9.62 18.35
C GLY A 538 8.48 10.84 17.48
N LYS A 539 9.60 11.37 16.98
CA LYS A 539 9.63 12.39 15.96
C LYS A 539 10.68 12.00 14.93
N VAL A 540 10.27 11.99 13.68
CA VAL A 540 11.14 11.62 12.57
C VAL A 540 11.01 12.68 11.48
N GLU A 541 12.14 13.09 10.94
CA GLU A 541 12.25 13.94 9.77
C GLU A 541 12.53 13.07 8.55
N TYR A 542 11.78 13.26 7.48
CA TYR A 542 11.96 12.62 6.18
C TYR A 542 12.17 13.72 5.15
N LYS A 543 13.28 13.71 4.44
CA LYS A 543 13.55 14.64 3.35
C LYS A 543 14.15 13.93 2.16
N GLY A 544 13.85 14.39 0.98
CA GLY A 544 14.35 13.71 -0.21
C GLY A 544 14.05 14.42 -1.52
N VAL A 545 14.54 13.78 -2.56
CA VAL A 545 14.31 14.18 -3.95
C VAL A 545 13.85 12.99 -4.73
N GLU A 546 12.78 13.16 -5.49
CA GLU A 546 12.25 12.21 -6.44
C GLU A 546 12.50 12.74 -7.86
N PHE A 547 12.99 11.90 -8.73
CA PHE A 547 13.20 12.22 -10.13
C PHE A 547 12.58 11.14 -11.01
N GLY A 548 11.74 11.55 -11.94
CA GLY A 548 11.15 10.69 -12.96
C GLY A 548 11.45 11.23 -14.35
N ALA A 549 11.79 10.35 -15.27
CA ALA A 549 11.98 10.71 -16.68
C ALA A 549 11.45 9.61 -17.59
N GLY A 550 10.78 10.01 -18.65
CA GLY A 550 10.36 9.14 -19.74
C GLY A 550 10.76 9.77 -21.06
N ILE A 551 11.29 8.98 -21.96
CA ILE A 551 11.62 9.42 -23.33
C ILE A 551 11.09 8.42 -24.35
N SER A 552 10.42 8.95 -25.38
CA SER A 552 9.92 8.19 -26.54
C SER A 552 10.61 8.67 -27.81
N PRO A 553 11.90 8.31 -28.00
CA PRO A 553 12.68 8.79 -29.13
C PRO A 553 12.19 8.25 -30.50
N LEU A 554 11.39 7.20 -30.47
CA LEU A 554 10.67 6.60 -31.60
C LEU A 554 9.26 6.28 -31.12
N ASP A 555 8.27 6.29 -32.00
CA ASP A 555 6.86 6.01 -31.69
C ASP A 555 6.63 4.67 -30.97
N ASN A 556 7.58 3.75 -31.11
CA ASN A 556 7.51 2.40 -30.58
C ASN A 556 8.59 2.08 -29.53
N LEU A 557 9.41 3.05 -29.11
CA LEU A 557 10.43 2.90 -28.08
C LEU A 557 10.14 3.81 -26.88
N ASN A 558 9.95 3.22 -25.71
CA ASN A 558 9.80 3.93 -24.45
C ASN A 558 10.93 3.57 -23.49
N VAL A 559 11.55 4.57 -22.92
CA VAL A 559 12.56 4.43 -21.86
C VAL A 559 12.09 5.23 -20.65
N ASN A 560 11.92 4.56 -19.52
CA ASN A 560 11.47 5.17 -18.26
C ASN A 560 12.56 5.01 -17.20
N PHE A 561 12.85 6.09 -16.51
CA PHE A 561 13.78 6.16 -15.40
C PHE A 561 13.09 6.73 -14.17
N ALA A 562 13.33 6.12 -13.02
CA ALA A 562 12.89 6.62 -11.73
C ALA A 562 14.03 6.57 -10.73
N TYR A 563 14.19 7.64 -9.96
CA TYR A 563 15.17 7.73 -8.89
C TYR A 563 14.57 8.40 -7.66
N THR A 564 14.84 7.83 -6.51
CA THR A 564 14.49 8.42 -5.21
C THR A 564 15.75 8.48 -4.35
N TYR A 565 16.03 9.66 -3.84
CA TYR A 565 16.94 9.88 -2.73
C TYR A 565 16.13 10.21 -1.50
N LEU A 566 16.35 9.47 -0.42
CA LEU A 566 15.69 9.65 0.87
C LEU A 566 16.71 9.75 1.98
N ASP A 567 16.64 10.80 2.78
CA ASP A 567 17.36 10.95 4.03
C ASP A 567 16.36 11.05 5.18
N THR A 568 16.55 10.24 6.21
CA THR A 568 15.65 10.19 7.35
C THR A 568 16.45 10.37 8.63
N GLU A 569 15.89 11.05 9.63
CA GLU A 569 16.52 11.25 10.92
C GLU A 569 15.51 11.14 12.05
N VAL A 570 15.76 10.25 12.98
CA VAL A 570 15.01 10.14 14.23
C VAL A 570 15.41 11.31 15.15
N LYS A 571 14.48 12.24 15.39
CA LYS A 571 14.70 13.43 16.24
C LYS A 571 14.36 13.17 17.70
N GLU A 572 13.34 12.32 17.94
CA GLU A 572 12.92 11.91 19.28
C GLU A 572 12.53 10.43 19.25
N ALA A 573 13.02 9.68 20.21
CA ALA A 573 12.69 8.28 20.43
C ALA A 573 12.85 7.91 21.88
N GLN A 574 12.12 6.87 22.34
CA GLN A 574 12.29 6.32 23.67
C GLN A 574 13.70 5.72 23.84
N ASP A 575 14.14 4.95 22.85
CA ASP A 575 15.54 4.51 22.76
C ASP A 575 16.40 5.67 22.27
N LYS A 576 17.07 6.31 23.22
CA LYS A 576 17.93 7.46 22.93
C LYS A 576 19.08 7.15 21.97
N THR A 577 19.46 5.87 21.82
CA THR A 577 20.51 5.44 20.89
C THR A 577 20.07 5.54 19.43
N ALA A 578 18.77 5.59 19.16
CA ALA A 578 18.19 5.80 17.83
C ALA A 578 18.22 7.28 17.39
N ILE A 579 18.35 8.23 18.34
CA ILE A 579 18.32 9.68 18.03
C ILE A 579 19.54 10.06 17.19
N GLY A 580 19.30 10.80 16.10
CA GLY A 580 20.31 11.20 15.13
C GLY A 580 20.63 10.12 14.07
N LYS A 581 20.01 8.94 14.17
CA LYS A 581 20.17 7.87 13.18
C LYS A 581 19.02 7.87 12.16
N PRO A 582 19.20 7.20 11.02
CA PRO A 582 18.10 7.00 10.08
C PRO A 582 16.93 6.20 10.68
N GLU A 583 15.73 6.39 10.16
CA GLU A 583 14.59 5.54 10.50
C GLU A 583 14.85 4.10 10.02
N GLN A 584 14.52 3.12 10.87
CA GLN A 584 14.74 1.71 10.56
C GLN A 584 13.99 1.29 9.28
N ASN A 585 14.66 0.51 8.44
CA ASN A 585 14.21 0.05 7.12
C ASN A 585 14.11 1.15 6.04
N SER A 586 14.47 2.40 6.33
CA SER A 586 14.52 3.44 5.29
C SER A 586 15.54 3.10 4.20
N LEU A 587 15.15 3.28 2.94
CA LEU A 587 15.97 3.04 1.76
C LEU A 587 16.50 4.36 1.22
N LYS A 588 17.83 4.54 1.23
CA LYS A 588 18.43 5.83 0.86
C LYS A 588 18.41 6.11 -0.62
N HIS A 589 18.67 5.09 -1.46
CA HIS A 589 18.65 5.21 -2.90
C HIS A 589 17.82 4.09 -3.53
N ASN A 590 16.80 4.47 -4.28
CA ASN A 590 15.98 3.57 -5.09
C ASN A 590 16.05 4.02 -6.56
N ILE A 591 16.50 3.13 -7.44
CA ILE A 591 16.72 3.42 -8.87
C ILE A 591 15.99 2.38 -9.69
N MET A 592 15.27 2.82 -10.71
CA MET A 592 14.62 1.95 -11.69
C MET A 592 14.88 2.46 -13.10
N LEU A 593 15.20 1.56 -14.01
CA LEU A 593 15.28 1.81 -15.44
C LEU A 593 14.48 0.73 -16.16
N LYS A 594 13.53 1.14 -17.00
CA LYS A 594 12.73 0.24 -17.86
C LYS A 594 12.82 0.72 -19.29
N THR A 595 12.98 -0.22 -20.20
CA THR A 595 12.93 0.02 -21.66
C THR A 595 11.96 -0.96 -22.27
N GLU A 596 11.10 -0.47 -23.14
CA GLU A 596 10.17 -1.29 -23.93
C GLU A 596 10.16 -0.83 -25.40
N TYR A 597 10.05 -1.79 -26.29
CA TYR A 597 10.01 -1.54 -27.73
C TYR A 597 8.87 -2.33 -28.39
N SER A 598 8.00 -1.68 -29.13
CA SER A 598 6.85 -2.32 -29.77
C SER A 598 7.11 -2.56 -31.26
N PHE A 599 7.18 -3.83 -31.67
CA PHE A 599 7.30 -4.24 -33.06
C PHE A 599 5.91 -4.43 -33.68
N TYR A 600 5.65 -3.70 -34.73
CA TYR A 600 4.40 -3.80 -35.52
C TYR A 600 3.12 -3.69 -34.64
N ASN A 601 3.20 -2.99 -33.50
CA ASN A 601 2.11 -2.86 -32.50
C ASN A 601 1.53 -4.21 -32.02
N LYS A 602 2.34 -5.28 -32.09
CA LYS A 602 1.92 -6.64 -31.68
C LYS A 602 2.87 -7.32 -30.71
N PHE A 603 4.15 -7.07 -30.82
CA PHE A 603 5.17 -7.74 -30.03
C PHE A 603 5.99 -6.69 -29.30
N THR A 604 5.79 -6.60 -27.98
CA THR A 604 6.40 -5.57 -27.13
C THR A 604 7.29 -6.20 -26.07
N PRO A 605 8.57 -6.46 -26.37
CA PRO A 605 9.56 -6.83 -25.38
C PRO A 605 9.89 -5.65 -24.47
N TRP A 606 10.24 -5.97 -23.23
CA TRP A 606 10.73 -5.01 -22.25
C TRP A 606 11.83 -5.59 -21.37
N ILE A 607 12.68 -4.73 -20.84
CA ILE A 607 13.69 -5.04 -19.85
C ILE A 607 13.63 -4.00 -18.73
N LYS A 608 13.85 -4.43 -17.48
CA LYS A 608 13.83 -3.58 -16.29
C LYS A 608 15.00 -3.93 -15.38
N GLY A 609 15.66 -2.90 -14.85
CA GLY A 609 16.64 -2.98 -13.77
C GLY A 609 16.20 -2.20 -12.56
N GLU A 610 16.40 -2.75 -11.37
CA GLU A 610 16.08 -2.15 -10.06
C GLU A 610 17.31 -2.22 -9.18
N TRP A 611 17.67 -1.09 -8.53
CA TRP A 611 18.75 -1.00 -7.55
C TRP A 611 18.23 -0.40 -6.26
N GLN A 612 18.45 -1.09 -5.15
CA GLN A 612 18.19 -0.61 -3.79
C GLN A 612 19.54 -0.56 -3.05
N ILE A 613 19.93 0.63 -2.62
CA ILE A 613 21.25 0.90 -2.06
C ILE A 613 21.08 1.61 -0.71
N ASP A 614 21.88 1.21 0.29
CA ASP A 614 21.92 1.81 1.63
C ASP A 614 20.56 1.77 2.35
N ARG A 615 19.96 0.58 2.48
CA ARG A 615 18.78 0.40 3.35
C ARG A 615 19.25 0.24 4.80
N TYR A 616 18.84 1.16 5.67
CA TYR A 616 19.25 1.16 7.07
C TYR A 616 18.61 0.00 7.85
N MET A 617 19.45 -0.80 8.49
CA MET A 617 19.01 -2.00 9.22
C MET A 617 18.57 -1.71 10.65
N GLY A 618 19.07 -0.63 11.22
CA GLY A 618 18.93 -0.30 12.63
C GLY A 618 20.06 -0.90 13.47
N ASP A 619 20.01 -0.65 14.78
CA ASP A 619 20.94 -1.24 15.72
C ASP A 619 20.68 -2.75 15.83
N THR A 620 21.53 -3.52 15.23
CA THR A 620 21.55 -4.97 15.37
C THR A 620 22.84 -5.36 16.10
N ASN A 621 22.79 -6.45 16.87
CA ASN A 621 23.98 -6.97 17.54
C ASN A 621 24.96 -7.67 16.56
N ILE A 622 24.67 -7.63 15.24
CA ILE A 622 25.62 -7.97 14.18
C ILE A 622 26.38 -6.70 13.77
N ASN A 623 27.63 -6.83 13.36
CA ASN A 623 28.47 -5.70 12.97
C ASN A 623 28.08 -5.15 11.58
N ARG A 624 26.82 -4.68 11.44
CA ARG A 624 26.26 -4.18 10.19
C ARG A 624 25.17 -3.14 10.47
N GLU A 625 25.31 -1.96 9.88
CA GLU A 625 24.31 -0.87 9.97
C GLU A 625 23.29 -0.89 8.83
N TYR A 626 23.68 -1.40 7.66
CA TYR A 626 22.86 -1.43 6.45
C TYR A 626 22.66 -2.86 5.96
N TYR A 627 21.48 -3.13 5.40
CA TYR A 627 21.24 -4.35 4.62
C TYR A 627 22.16 -4.39 3.39
N LYS A 628 22.35 -5.55 2.82
CA LYS A 628 23.04 -5.71 1.55
C LYS A 628 22.25 -5.06 0.43
N ASP A 629 22.95 -4.40 -0.49
CA ASP A 629 22.35 -3.82 -1.68
C ASP A 629 21.68 -4.88 -2.56
N ILE A 630 20.60 -4.47 -3.18
CA ILE A 630 19.80 -5.33 -4.05
C ILE A 630 19.87 -4.79 -5.47
N PHE A 631 20.28 -5.65 -6.42
CA PHE A 631 20.10 -5.42 -7.83
C PHE A 631 19.25 -6.56 -8.41
N LEU A 632 18.16 -6.21 -9.07
CA LEU A 632 17.28 -7.14 -9.77
C LEU A 632 17.14 -6.72 -11.23
N ALA A 633 17.27 -7.68 -12.13
CA ALA A 633 16.94 -7.51 -13.53
C ALA A 633 15.76 -8.40 -13.89
N SER A 634 14.87 -7.89 -14.71
CA SER A 634 13.69 -8.60 -15.21
C SER A 634 13.50 -8.29 -16.69
N MET A 635 12.96 -9.22 -17.45
CA MET A 635 12.62 -9.02 -18.84
C MET A 635 11.34 -9.75 -19.20
N GLY A 636 10.68 -9.31 -20.24
CA GLY A 636 9.46 -9.95 -20.67
C GLY A 636 9.00 -9.47 -22.03
N VAL A 637 7.87 -9.98 -22.45
CA VAL A 637 7.25 -9.66 -23.73
C VAL A 637 5.73 -9.72 -23.60
N ARG A 638 5.06 -8.77 -24.22
CA ARG A 638 3.64 -8.82 -24.55
C ARG A 638 3.49 -9.15 -26.02
N TYR A 639 2.61 -10.09 -26.34
CA TYR A 639 2.21 -10.43 -27.69
C TYR A 639 0.70 -10.29 -27.86
N ASP A 640 0.27 -9.32 -28.67
CA ASP A 640 -1.13 -9.11 -29.02
C ASP A 640 -1.45 -9.99 -30.23
N ILE A 641 -2.09 -11.16 -29.99
CA ILE A 641 -2.49 -12.12 -31.04
C ILE A 641 -3.45 -11.44 -32.01
N ASN A 642 -4.45 -10.76 -31.45
CA ASN A 642 -5.42 -9.95 -32.18
C ASN A 642 -6.00 -8.88 -31.23
N LYS A 643 -7.04 -8.17 -31.63
CA LYS A 643 -7.70 -7.12 -30.80
C LYS A 643 -8.32 -7.63 -29.50
N GLN A 644 -8.59 -8.94 -29.41
CA GLN A 644 -9.30 -9.56 -28.29
C GLN A 644 -8.35 -10.33 -27.38
N TRP A 645 -7.25 -10.90 -27.89
CA TRP A 645 -6.39 -11.81 -27.16
C TRP A 645 -4.95 -11.34 -27.11
N SER A 646 -4.38 -11.38 -25.91
CA SER A 646 -2.95 -11.14 -25.69
C SER A 646 -2.33 -12.19 -24.77
N ILE A 647 -1.02 -12.39 -24.93
CA ILE A 647 -0.17 -13.21 -24.06
C ILE A 647 0.92 -12.33 -23.48
N ASN A 648 1.17 -12.43 -22.18
CA ASN A 648 2.37 -11.88 -21.56
C ASN A 648 3.25 -13.02 -21.08
N ALA A 649 4.55 -12.89 -21.27
CA ALA A 649 5.56 -13.77 -20.69
C ALA A 649 6.69 -12.92 -20.10
N ALA A 650 7.22 -13.32 -18.93
CA ALA A 650 8.30 -12.59 -18.28
C ALA A 650 9.22 -13.53 -17.47
N ILE A 651 10.44 -13.09 -17.27
CA ILE A 651 11.41 -13.69 -16.34
C ILE A 651 11.79 -12.61 -15.33
N TYR A 652 11.48 -12.85 -14.06
CA TYR A 652 11.86 -11.99 -12.95
C TYR A 652 13.09 -12.54 -12.26
N ASN A 653 13.87 -11.65 -11.65
CA ASN A 653 15.13 -11.98 -10.99
C ASN A 653 16.04 -12.80 -11.92
N LEU A 654 16.34 -12.22 -13.09
CA LEU A 654 17.05 -12.87 -14.20
C LEU A 654 18.38 -13.53 -13.78
N PHE A 655 19.08 -12.93 -12.80
CA PHE A 655 20.35 -13.42 -12.28
C PHE A 655 20.21 -14.39 -11.10
N ASP A 656 19.00 -14.82 -10.78
CA ASP A 656 18.69 -15.77 -9.71
C ASP A 656 19.29 -15.37 -8.35
N LYS A 657 19.17 -14.09 -7.99
CA LYS A 657 19.63 -13.62 -6.70
C LYS A 657 18.87 -14.31 -5.57
N SER A 658 19.59 -14.99 -4.69
CA SER A 658 19.01 -15.64 -3.52
C SER A 658 18.94 -14.67 -2.32
N PHE A 659 17.79 -14.69 -1.63
CA PHE A 659 17.54 -13.95 -0.40
C PHE A 659 17.47 -14.86 0.84
N THR A 660 17.64 -16.17 0.67
CA THR A 660 17.45 -17.18 1.71
C THR A 660 18.75 -17.68 2.34
N ASN A 661 19.90 -17.34 1.75
CA ASN A 661 21.22 -17.85 2.16
C ASN A 661 22.16 -16.82 2.79
N SER A 662 21.64 -15.71 3.28
CA SER A 662 22.46 -14.60 3.79
C SER A 662 22.03 -14.19 5.19
N TRP A 663 22.22 -15.10 6.14
CA TRP A 663 21.91 -14.89 7.55
C TRP A 663 23.19 -14.78 8.38
N GLU A 664 23.20 -13.84 9.30
CA GLU A 664 24.25 -13.68 10.32
C GLU A 664 23.65 -13.94 11.70
N SER A 665 24.47 -14.42 12.64
CA SER A 665 24.01 -14.72 13.99
C SER A 665 24.81 -13.95 15.02
N TYR A 666 24.17 -13.69 16.16
CA TYR A 666 24.82 -13.16 17.36
C TYR A 666 24.32 -13.88 18.60
N GLN A 667 25.09 -13.80 19.68
CA GLN A 667 24.71 -14.36 20.97
C GLN A 667 23.91 -13.33 21.77
N ASN A 668 22.75 -13.72 22.23
CA ASN A 668 21.89 -12.93 23.10
C ASN A 668 21.56 -13.76 24.35
N SER A 669 22.18 -13.44 25.49
CA SER A 669 21.96 -14.15 26.76
C SER A 669 22.06 -15.67 26.64
N GLY A 670 23.07 -16.16 25.90
CA GLY A 670 23.34 -17.59 25.69
C GLY A 670 22.48 -18.25 24.59
N THR A 671 21.62 -17.48 23.93
CA THR A 671 20.81 -17.96 22.79
C THR A 671 21.34 -17.38 21.49
N THR A 672 21.53 -18.24 20.47
CA THR A 672 21.90 -17.78 19.13
C THR A 672 20.69 -17.16 18.43
N THR A 673 20.78 -15.90 18.08
CA THR A 673 19.76 -15.18 17.29
C THR A 673 20.26 -14.99 15.87
N TRP A 674 19.39 -15.23 14.88
CA TRP A 674 19.69 -15.12 13.47
C TRP A 674 19.03 -13.89 12.84
N VAL A 675 19.77 -13.20 11.99
CA VAL A 675 19.29 -11.99 11.29
C VAL A 675 19.58 -12.14 9.80
N ASN A 676 18.55 -11.94 8.96
CA ASN A 676 18.74 -11.88 7.51
C ASN A 676 19.46 -10.56 7.14
N THR A 677 20.48 -10.66 6.33
CA THR A 677 21.23 -9.48 5.85
C THR A 677 20.58 -8.81 4.64
N TYR A 678 19.50 -9.37 4.11
CA TYR A 678 18.59 -8.72 3.17
C TYR A 678 17.28 -8.34 3.87
N ASN A 679 16.76 -7.16 3.58
CA ASN A 679 15.43 -6.73 4.06
C ASN A 679 14.27 -7.41 3.30
N ARG A 680 14.55 -8.05 2.18
CA ARG A 680 13.58 -8.63 1.26
C ARG A 680 13.70 -10.14 1.25
N ILE A 681 12.60 -10.87 1.44
CA ILE A 681 12.52 -12.31 1.29
C ILE A 681 11.55 -12.58 0.15
N GLU A 682 12.07 -13.00 -0.98
CA GLU A 682 11.28 -13.35 -2.16
C GLU A 682 11.92 -14.47 -2.96
N GLU A 683 11.20 -14.95 -3.94
CA GLU A 683 11.61 -16.02 -4.83
C GLU A 683 12.87 -15.64 -5.62
N GLY A 684 13.66 -16.62 -5.99
CA GLY A 684 14.74 -16.53 -6.96
C GLY A 684 14.21 -16.24 -8.37
N ARG A 685 14.90 -16.78 -9.39
CA ARG A 685 14.42 -16.64 -10.76
C ARG A 685 13.07 -17.33 -10.95
N ARG A 686 12.13 -16.62 -11.59
CA ARG A 686 10.78 -17.09 -11.82
C ARG A 686 10.25 -16.65 -13.18
N MET A 687 9.45 -17.50 -13.77
CA MET A 687 8.81 -17.28 -15.06
C MET A 687 7.34 -16.95 -14.84
N TYR A 688 6.86 -15.95 -15.53
CA TYR A 688 5.45 -15.57 -15.56
C TYR A 688 4.88 -15.78 -16.96
N ILE A 689 3.66 -16.27 -17.03
CA ILE A 689 2.87 -16.32 -18.25
C ILE A 689 1.42 -15.93 -17.94
N SER A 690 0.80 -15.14 -18.81
CA SER A 690 -0.65 -14.90 -18.76
C SER A 690 -1.28 -14.89 -20.15
N ILE A 691 -2.54 -15.28 -20.20
CA ILE A 691 -3.41 -15.17 -21.37
C ILE A 691 -4.58 -14.29 -20.99
N ASN A 692 -4.82 -13.24 -21.76
CA ASN A 692 -5.86 -12.26 -21.50
C ASN A 692 -6.79 -12.17 -22.71
N GLY A 693 -8.09 -12.27 -22.48
CA GLY A 693 -9.14 -12.12 -23.48
C GLY A 693 -10.06 -10.96 -23.13
N SER A 694 -10.54 -10.22 -24.14
CA SER A 694 -11.51 -9.11 -23.97
C SER A 694 -12.47 -9.11 -25.14
N PHE A 695 -13.76 -9.15 -24.87
CA PHE A 695 -14.84 -9.34 -25.83
C PHE A 695 -15.89 -8.24 -25.73
#